data_3ca7315fd2f3099a824e3dc3c50223c1
#
_entry.id   3ca7315fd2f3099a824e3dc3c50223c1
#
_cell.length_a   1.000
_cell.length_b   1.000
_cell.length_c   1.000
_cell.angle_alpha   90.00
_cell.angle_beta   90.00
_cell.angle_gamma   90.00
#
_symmetry.space_group_name_H-M   'P 1'
#
loop_
_entity.id
_entity.type
_entity.pdbx_description
1 polymer ?
#
loop_
_entity_poly.entity_id
_entity_poly.type
_entity_poly.pdbx_seq_one_letter_code
_entity_poly.pdbx_strand_id
1 'polypeptide(L)'
;MKPLSLLIEILIILGVTIKTIKAEEHSKRQKERNVTTQVSVNEIKQYLSHILEQRTSSSVINKRENLEKENQRKIRIKGIQNKDILKRNKNNLQKQAEKNFTDEGDQLFKMGIKVLQQSKSQKQKKEAYLLFAKAADMGNLKAMEKMADALLFGNFGMQNITAAIQLYESLAKEGSCKAQNALGFLSSYGIGMEYDQAKALTYYTFGSAGGNMMSQMILGYRYLSGINVLQNCEVALSYYKKVADYIADTFEKSEGVPVEKVRLTDENLSSNSEILDWDIYQYYKFLAERGDVQIQVSLGQLHLIGRKGLDQDYYKALHYFLKAAKAGSANAMAFIGKMYLEGNAAAPQNNATAFKYFSMAASKGNAIGLHGLGLLYFYGKGVPVNYAEALIYFQKAAEKGWPDAQFQLGFMYYSGSGIQKDYKLAFKYFYLASQSGQPLAIYYLAKMYATGTGVVRSCRTAVELYKGVCELGHWAEKFLTAYFAYKDGDIDSSLVQYALLAEMGYEVAQSNSAFILESKKANIFEKEKMYPMALLLWNRAAIQGNAFARVKIGDYHYYGYGTNKDYQTAATHYSIAADKYHNAQAMFNLAYMYEHGLGIAKDIHLARRLYDMAAQRSPDAHIPVLFALMKLETTHLLRDILFFNFTTRWNWLKSDNTVGPHWDLFVISLIVAGLILLLRNHHG
;
A
#
# COMPACT_ATOMS: atom_id res chain seq x y z
N MET A 1 -20.44 -51.28 -6.15
CA MET A 1 -20.59 -49.83 -5.92
C MET A 1 -20.59 -49.38 -4.44
N LYS A 2 -20.55 -50.30 -3.46
CA LYS A 2 -20.47 -49.96 -2.02
C LYS A 2 -19.07 -49.60 -1.47
N PRO A 3 -17.90 -49.99 -2.04
CA PRO A 3 -16.60 -49.63 -1.49
C PRO A 3 -16.15 -48.20 -1.85
N LEU A 4 -16.68 -47.60 -2.91
CA LEU A 4 -16.22 -46.24 -3.34
C LEU A 4 -16.87 -45.13 -2.50
N SER A 5 -18.13 -45.34 -2.03
CA SER A 5 -18.78 -44.36 -1.14
C SER A 5 -18.16 -44.33 0.24
N LEU A 6 -17.70 -45.46 0.76
CA LEU A 6 -17.03 -45.57 2.04
C LEU A 6 -15.64 -44.88 2.00
N LEU A 7 -14.92 -44.96 0.87
CA LEU A 7 -13.63 -44.33 0.68
C LEU A 7 -13.75 -42.79 0.63
N ILE A 8 -14.83 -42.30 -0.02
CA ILE A 8 -15.13 -40.87 -0.08
C ILE A 8 -15.51 -40.30 1.30
N GLU A 9 -16.32 -41.04 2.08
CA GLU A 9 -16.66 -40.64 3.44
C GLU A 9 -15.42 -40.62 4.38
N ILE A 10 -14.53 -41.60 4.27
CA ILE A 10 -13.28 -41.64 5.03
C ILE A 10 -12.33 -40.47 4.65
N LEU A 11 -12.27 -40.13 3.35
CA LEU A 11 -11.46 -38.99 2.89
C LEU A 11 -12.04 -37.65 3.34
N ILE A 12 -13.37 -37.52 3.39
CA ILE A 12 -14.04 -36.32 3.91
C ILE A 12 -13.80 -36.18 5.43
N ILE A 13 -13.91 -37.29 6.19
CA ILE A 13 -13.67 -37.29 7.64
C ILE A 13 -12.20 -36.98 7.94
N LEU A 14 -11.24 -37.54 7.19
CA LEU A 14 -9.82 -37.23 7.32
C LEU A 14 -9.51 -35.77 6.95
N GLY A 15 -10.14 -35.23 5.92
CA GLY A 15 -10.00 -33.81 5.54
C GLY A 15 -10.54 -32.83 6.60
N VAL A 16 -11.64 -33.18 7.24
CA VAL A 16 -12.23 -32.38 8.34
C VAL A 16 -11.38 -32.47 9.60
N THR A 17 -10.87 -33.69 9.97
CA THR A 17 -10.00 -33.86 11.16
C THR A 17 -8.67 -33.15 11.00
N ILE A 18 -8.04 -33.15 9.82
CA ILE A 18 -6.81 -32.40 9.55
C ILE A 18 -7.05 -30.87 9.63
N LYS A 19 -8.20 -30.38 9.15
CA LYS A 19 -8.58 -28.97 9.29
C LYS A 19 -8.81 -28.55 10.74
N THR A 20 -9.45 -29.41 11.55
CA THR A 20 -9.69 -29.13 12.98
C THR A 20 -8.41 -29.13 13.79
N ILE A 21 -7.48 -30.06 13.55
CA ILE A 21 -6.17 -30.13 14.22
C ILE A 21 -5.32 -28.88 13.85
N LYS A 22 -5.27 -28.46 12.59
CA LYS A 22 -4.58 -27.24 12.18
C LYS A 22 -5.20 -25.97 12.81
N ALA A 23 -6.53 -25.93 12.95
CA ALA A 23 -7.22 -24.81 13.59
C ALA A 23 -6.97 -24.74 15.11
N GLU A 24 -6.88 -25.89 15.80
CA GLU A 24 -6.54 -25.94 17.23
C GLU A 24 -5.08 -25.56 17.50
N GLU A 25 -4.12 -26.01 16.68
CA GLU A 25 -2.71 -25.57 16.80
C GLU A 25 -2.56 -24.07 16.54
N HIS A 26 -3.25 -23.52 15.57
CA HIS A 26 -3.24 -22.09 15.29
C HIS A 26 -3.87 -21.30 16.45
N SER A 27 -4.95 -21.80 17.04
CA SER A 27 -5.61 -21.20 18.22
C SER A 27 -4.75 -21.24 19.47
N LYS A 28 -4.01 -22.35 19.73
CA LYS A 28 -3.07 -22.46 20.85
C LYS A 28 -1.89 -21.49 20.71
N ARG A 29 -1.27 -21.41 19.54
CA ARG A 29 -0.18 -20.46 19.26
C ARG A 29 -0.64 -19.00 19.36
N GLN A 30 -1.89 -18.73 19.02
CA GLN A 30 -2.49 -17.41 19.14
C GLN A 30 -2.78 -17.05 20.61
N LYS A 31 -3.24 -18.00 21.44
CA LYS A 31 -3.43 -17.80 22.88
C LYS A 31 -2.11 -17.56 23.63
N GLU A 32 -1.07 -18.31 23.34
CA GLU A 32 0.27 -18.10 23.94
C GLU A 32 0.90 -16.76 23.52
N ARG A 33 0.70 -16.33 22.29
CA ARG A 33 1.11 -14.99 21.84
C ARG A 33 0.32 -13.87 22.55
N ASN A 34 -0.97 -14.08 22.80
CA ASN A 34 -1.83 -13.08 23.43
C ASN A 34 -1.52 -12.87 24.92
N VAL A 35 -1.13 -13.90 25.66
CA VAL A 35 -0.82 -13.79 27.10
C VAL A 35 0.48 -13.01 27.34
N THR A 36 1.55 -13.33 26.62
CA THR A 36 2.82 -12.57 26.69
C THR A 36 2.71 -11.15 26.11
N THR A 37 1.75 -10.94 25.20
CA THR A 37 1.47 -9.64 24.62
C THR A 37 0.77 -8.71 25.62
N GLN A 38 -0.13 -9.26 26.43
CA GLN A 38 -0.97 -8.49 27.34
C GLN A 38 -0.19 -7.89 28.53
N VAL A 39 0.85 -8.56 29.03
CA VAL A 39 1.66 -8.07 30.16
C VAL A 39 2.47 -6.82 29.75
N SER A 40 3.20 -6.88 28.64
CA SER A 40 4.01 -5.73 28.18
C SER A 40 3.19 -4.56 27.62
N VAL A 41 2.00 -4.83 27.09
CA VAL A 41 1.04 -3.78 26.68
C VAL A 41 0.50 -3.03 27.89
N ASN A 42 0.25 -3.73 28.99
CA ASN A 42 -0.21 -3.09 30.23
C ASN A 42 0.85 -2.16 30.83
N GLU A 43 2.14 -2.54 30.78
CA GLU A 43 3.23 -1.66 31.21
C GLU A 43 3.30 -0.38 30.38
N ILE A 44 3.21 -0.50 29.06
CA ILE A 44 3.20 0.69 28.15
C ILE A 44 1.95 1.54 28.40
N LYS A 45 0.79 0.93 28.61
CA LYS A 45 -0.44 1.66 28.97
C LYS A 45 -0.32 2.39 30.30
N GLN A 46 0.35 1.81 31.26
CA GLN A 46 0.60 2.41 32.57
C GLN A 46 1.51 3.65 32.46
N TYR A 47 2.58 3.59 31.66
CA TYR A 47 3.42 4.77 31.36
C TYR A 47 2.64 5.85 30.61
N LEU A 48 1.78 5.47 29.66
CA LEU A 48 0.96 6.42 28.91
C LEU A 48 -0.11 7.08 29.75
N SER A 49 -0.77 6.35 30.67
CA SER A 49 -1.73 6.95 31.60
C SER A 49 -1.04 7.95 32.54
N HIS A 50 0.17 7.62 33.01
CA HIS A 50 0.98 8.52 33.83
C HIS A 50 1.37 9.82 33.07
N ILE A 51 1.76 9.71 31.78
CA ILE A 51 2.05 10.88 30.93
C ILE A 51 0.82 11.75 30.74
N LEU A 52 -0.35 11.14 30.50
CA LEU A 52 -1.61 11.86 30.32
C LEU A 52 -2.08 12.52 31.62
N GLU A 53 -2.00 11.83 32.75
CA GLU A 53 -2.34 12.38 34.07
C GLU A 53 -1.42 13.52 34.50
N GLN A 54 -0.12 13.45 34.20
CA GLN A 54 0.82 14.53 34.50
C GLN A 54 0.56 15.81 33.69
N ARG A 55 0.01 15.68 32.47
CA ARG A 55 -0.28 16.84 31.61
C ARG A 55 -1.69 17.39 31.78
N THR A 56 -2.64 16.57 32.14
CA THR A 56 -4.06 17.00 32.40
C THR A 56 -4.30 17.51 33.81
N SER A 57 -3.51 17.05 34.76
CA SER A 57 -3.57 17.58 36.13
C SER A 57 -2.47 18.61 36.35
N SER A 58 -2.81 19.68 37.00
CA SER A 58 -1.93 20.71 37.57
C SER A 58 -0.83 20.15 38.51
N SER A 59 -0.46 18.86 38.38
CA SER A 59 0.52 18.20 39.24
C SER A 59 1.95 18.70 39.00
N VAL A 60 2.25 19.25 37.82
CA VAL A 60 3.51 19.96 37.58
C VAL A 60 3.56 21.26 38.43
N ILE A 61 2.42 21.92 38.59
CA ILE A 61 2.30 23.09 39.48
C ILE A 61 2.40 22.66 40.94
N ASN A 62 1.73 21.57 41.37
CA ASN A 62 1.80 21.06 42.72
C ASN A 62 3.16 20.46 43.13
N LYS A 63 3.89 19.79 42.19
CA LYS A 63 5.28 19.39 42.45
C LYS A 63 6.22 20.61 42.56
N ARG A 64 5.99 21.66 41.76
CA ARG A 64 6.71 22.92 41.89
C ARG A 64 6.43 23.59 43.24
N GLU A 65 5.14 23.68 43.65
CA GLU A 65 4.77 24.26 44.93
C GLU A 65 5.28 23.47 46.15
N ASN A 66 5.32 22.13 46.07
CA ASN A 66 5.86 21.30 47.17
C ASN A 66 7.39 21.38 47.26
N LEU A 67 8.11 21.42 46.15
CA LEU A 67 9.56 21.71 46.13
C LEU A 67 9.86 23.14 46.62
N GLU A 68 9.01 24.10 46.31
CA GLU A 68 9.15 25.46 46.79
C GLU A 68 8.88 25.56 48.29
N LYS A 69 7.87 24.86 48.83
CA LYS A 69 7.57 24.80 50.25
C LYS A 69 8.67 24.10 51.05
N GLU A 70 9.25 23.02 50.53
CA GLU A 70 10.36 22.33 51.17
C GLU A 70 11.66 23.13 51.14
N ASN A 71 11.95 23.85 50.07
CA ASN A 71 13.10 24.78 49.95
C ASN A 71 12.88 26.05 50.82
N GLN A 72 11.66 26.56 50.94
CA GLN A 72 11.37 27.68 51.82
C GLN A 72 11.51 27.32 53.33
N ARG A 73 11.24 26.04 53.73
CA ARG A 73 11.54 25.55 55.08
C ARG A 73 13.06 25.44 55.32
N LYS A 74 13.88 25.06 54.37
CA LYS A 74 15.37 25.01 54.50
C LYS A 74 16.02 26.39 54.48
N ILE A 75 15.39 27.37 53.83
CA ILE A 75 15.90 28.77 53.74
C ILE A 75 15.57 29.58 55.00
N ARG A 76 14.50 29.26 55.74
CA ARG A 76 14.15 29.91 57.01
C ARG A 76 15.11 29.61 58.15
N ILE A 77 15.98 28.60 58.01
CA ILE A 77 16.96 28.16 59.02
C ILE A 77 18.35 28.83 58.86
N LYS A 78 18.65 29.52 57.73
CA LYS A 78 19.89 30.27 57.55
C LYS A 78 19.56 31.71 57.12
N GLY A 79 19.58 32.61 58.12
CA GLY A 79 19.23 34.02 57.98
C GLY A 79 20.12 34.78 57.01
N ILE A 80 19.47 35.64 56.23
CA ILE A 80 19.78 36.99 55.82
C ILE A 80 21.23 37.29 55.40
N GLN A 81 21.52 37.15 54.13
CA GLN A 81 22.27 38.06 53.23
C GLN A 81 22.54 37.38 51.89
N ASN A 82 22.06 37.99 50.80
CA ASN A 82 22.22 37.63 49.40
C ASN A 82 20.99 37.03 48.68
N LYS A 83 19.89 37.79 48.62
CA LYS A 83 18.70 37.42 47.84
C LYS A 83 18.95 37.30 46.31
N ASP A 84 19.88 38.05 45.76
CA ASP A 84 20.11 38.07 44.30
C ASP A 84 21.07 36.98 43.80
N ILE A 85 22.06 36.61 44.63
CA ILE A 85 22.98 35.51 44.32
C ILE A 85 22.25 34.17 44.47
N LEU A 86 21.38 34.04 45.47
CA LEU A 86 20.55 32.84 45.69
C LEU A 86 19.51 32.64 44.57
N LYS A 87 18.91 33.70 44.03
CA LYS A 87 18.02 33.63 42.89
C LYS A 87 18.75 33.20 41.61
N ARG A 88 19.96 33.74 41.32
CA ARG A 88 20.79 33.32 40.18
C ARG A 88 21.26 31.88 40.30
N ASN A 89 21.68 31.43 41.48
CA ASN A 89 22.10 30.05 41.70
C ASN A 89 20.93 29.07 41.65
N LYS A 90 19.76 29.46 42.14
CA LYS A 90 18.55 28.65 42.06
C LYS A 90 18.08 28.47 40.60
N ASN A 91 18.12 29.54 39.80
CA ASN A 91 17.79 29.49 38.39
C ASN A 91 18.83 28.70 37.58
N ASN A 92 20.11 28.74 37.96
CA ASN A 92 21.16 27.96 37.29
C ASN A 92 21.08 26.48 37.66
N LEU A 93 20.81 26.12 38.91
CA LEU A 93 20.61 24.74 39.35
C LEU A 93 19.33 24.12 38.72
N GLN A 94 18.27 24.90 38.59
CA GLN A 94 17.03 24.50 37.97
C GLN A 94 17.21 24.28 36.46
N LYS A 95 17.91 25.18 35.78
CA LYS A 95 18.27 25.02 34.36
C LYS A 95 19.21 23.84 34.14
N GLN A 96 20.12 23.56 35.07
CA GLN A 96 21.06 22.45 34.97
C GLN A 96 20.35 21.10 35.25
N ALA A 97 19.40 21.05 36.17
CA ALA A 97 18.54 19.87 36.40
C ALA A 97 17.60 19.60 35.20
N GLU A 98 16.99 20.64 34.64
CA GLU A 98 16.16 20.53 33.41
C GLU A 98 17.00 20.07 32.22
N LYS A 99 18.23 20.55 32.08
CA LYS A 99 19.17 20.15 31.01
C LYS A 99 19.60 18.70 31.16
N ASN A 100 19.92 18.24 32.37
CA ASN A 100 20.29 16.84 32.63
C ASN A 100 19.10 15.89 32.37
N PHE A 101 17.88 16.30 32.70
CA PHE A 101 16.66 15.52 32.49
C PHE A 101 16.33 15.38 30.98
N THR A 102 16.50 16.47 30.21
CA THR A 102 16.34 16.43 28.75
C THR A 102 17.42 15.59 28.07
N ASP A 103 18.68 15.67 28.54
CA ASP A 103 19.80 14.87 28.01
C ASP A 103 19.59 13.37 28.25
N GLU A 104 19.02 12.96 29.39
CA GLU A 104 18.72 11.56 29.72
C GLU A 104 17.55 11.03 28.85
N GLY A 105 16.50 11.81 28.64
CA GLY A 105 15.40 11.51 27.75
C GLY A 105 15.88 11.32 26.30
N ASP A 106 16.81 12.17 25.83
CA ASP A 106 17.41 12.06 24.50
C ASP A 106 18.28 10.81 24.36
N GLN A 107 19.02 10.41 25.41
CA GLN A 107 19.80 9.17 25.42
C GLN A 107 18.91 7.94 25.35
N LEU A 108 17.82 7.90 26.14
CA LEU A 108 16.83 6.80 26.10
C LEU A 108 16.17 6.70 24.72
N PHE A 109 15.83 7.83 24.11
CA PHE A 109 15.28 7.86 22.75
C PHE A 109 16.27 7.28 21.73
N LYS A 110 17.55 7.69 21.76
CA LYS A 110 18.61 7.17 20.87
C LYS A 110 18.82 5.67 21.08
N MET A 111 18.80 5.20 22.34
CA MET A 111 18.83 3.77 22.66
C MET A 111 17.64 3.03 22.07
N GLY A 112 16.44 3.55 22.23
CA GLY A 112 15.21 2.97 21.65
C GLY A 112 15.27 2.86 20.13
N ILE A 113 15.77 3.89 19.45
CA ILE A 113 15.98 3.86 17.97
C ILE A 113 17.00 2.79 17.60
N LYS A 114 18.14 2.67 18.33
CA LYS A 114 19.14 1.64 18.05
C LYS A 114 18.58 0.22 18.24
N VAL A 115 17.83 -0.01 19.32
CA VAL A 115 17.16 -1.30 19.57
C VAL A 115 16.15 -1.59 18.46
N LEU A 116 15.36 -0.60 18.04
CA LEU A 116 14.38 -0.77 16.97
C LEU A 116 15.03 -1.13 15.62
N GLN A 117 16.13 -0.47 15.26
CA GLN A 117 16.87 -0.75 14.02
C GLN A 117 17.52 -2.14 14.01
N GLN A 118 17.95 -2.62 15.17
CA GLN A 118 18.59 -3.94 15.33
C GLN A 118 17.57 -5.06 15.59
N SER A 119 16.30 -4.70 15.81
CA SER A 119 15.26 -5.65 16.21
C SER A 119 14.89 -6.62 15.08
N LYS A 120 15.05 -7.92 15.33
CA LYS A 120 14.60 -9.03 14.47
C LYS A 120 13.31 -9.69 14.98
N SER A 121 12.90 -9.41 16.22
CA SER A 121 11.74 -10.03 16.84
C SER A 121 10.74 -9.01 17.36
N GLN A 122 9.47 -9.40 17.44
CA GLN A 122 8.42 -8.57 18.05
C GLN A 122 8.72 -8.20 19.51
N LYS A 123 9.42 -9.07 20.24
CA LYS A 123 9.83 -8.79 21.63
C LYS A 123 10.79 -7.61 21.70
N GLN A 124 11.83 -7.59 20.86
CA GLN A 124 12.81 -6.49 20.80
C GLN A 124 12.15 -5.16 20.36
N LYS A 125 11.21 -5.24 19.43
CA LYS A 125 10.43 -4.03 19.05
C LYS A 125 9.64 -3.47 20.23
N LYS A 126 9.02 -4.32 21.07
CA LYS A 126 8.33 -3.89 22.29
C LYS A 126 9.27 -3.24 23.32
N GLU A 127 10.48 -3.79 23.50
CA GLU A 127 11.50 -3.20 24.36
C GLU A 127 11.89 -1.80 23.90
N ALA A 128 12.02 -1.56 22.58
CA ALA A 128 12.25 -0.24 22.03
C ALA A 128 11.10 0.75 22.37
N TYR A 129 9.85 0.28 22.28
CA TYR A 129 8.71 1.13 22.62
C TYR A 129 8.60 1.42 24.13
N LEU A 130 9.04 0.52 25.00
CA LEU A 130 9.18 0.81 26.45
C LEU A 130 10.22 1.92 26.70
N LEU A 131 11.34 1.92 25.95
CA LEU A 131 12.32 3.01 26.03
C LEU A 131 11.74 4.32 25.53
N PHE A 132 10.95 4.30 24.45
CA PHE A 132 10.25 5.50 23.98
C PHE A 132 9.23 6.01 24.98
N ALA A 133 8.47 5.13 25.65
CA ALA A 133 7.53 5.52 26.70
C ALA A 133 8.24 6.23 27.86
N LYS A 134 9.36 5.68 28.34
CA LYS A 134 10.19 6.32 29.39
C LYS A 134 10.77 7.66 28.95
N ALA A 135 11.28 7.75 27.72
CA ALA A 135 11.80 8.99 27.16
C ALA A 135 10.69 10.06 27.00
N ALA A 136 9.48 9.64 26.62
CA ALA A 136 8.30 10.51 26.51
C ALA A 136 7.86 11.04 27.87
N ASP A 137 7.89 10.23 28.93
CA ASP A 137 7.62 10.63 30.32
C ASP A 137 8.63 11.70 30.80
N MET A 138 9.87 11.63 30.28
CA MET A 138 10.91 12.64 30.53
C MET A 138 10.77 13.88 29.61
N GLY A 139 9.71 14.01 28.83
CA GLY A 139 9.39 15.17 28.01
C GLY A 139 10.08 15.20 26.65
N ASN A 140 10.68 14.10 26.17
CA ASN A 140 11.25 14.04 24.84
C ASN A 140 10.17 14.06 23.76
N LEU A 141 10.10 15.15 22.97
CA LEU A 141 9.06 15.37 21.96
C LEU A 141 9.06 14.31 20.86
N LYS A 142 10.24 13.85 20.42
CA LYS A 142 10.35 12.81 19.39
C LYS A 142 9.85 11.44 19.88
N ALA A 143 10.09 11.13 21.16
CA ALA A 143 9.55 9.92 21.78
C ALA A 143 8.02 10.01 21.91
N MET A 144 7.49 11.17 22.29
CA MET A 144 6.05 11.42 22.33
C MET A 144 5.39 11.27 20.96
N GLU A 145 6.00 11.76 19.88
CA GLU A 145 5.55 11.54 18.50
C GLU A 145 5.47 10.04 18.17
N LYS A 146 6.51 9.27 18.53
CA LYS A 146 6.52 7.80 18.31
C LYS A 146 5.44 7.08 19.10
N MET A 147 5.16 7.53 20.34
CA MET A 147 4.10 6.96 21.16
C MET A 147 2.71 7.33 20.64
N ALA A 148 2.50 8.57 20.19
CA ALA A 148 1.26 9.00 19.56
C ALA A 148 0.97 8.20 18.27
N ASP A 149 2.00 8.00 17.42
CA ASP A 149 1.90 7.14 16.23
C ASP A 149 1.52 5.69 16.61
N ALA A 150 2.14 5.12 17.66
CA ALA A 150 1.85 3.76 18.11
C ALA A 150 0.41 3.61 18.59
N LEU A 151 -0.13 4.60 19.28
CA LEU A 151 -1.52 4.64 19.74
C LEU A 151 -2.50 4.82 18.58
N LEU A 152 -2.17 5.63 17.60
CA LEU A 152 -3.02 5.86 16.44
C LEU A 152 -3.10 4.64 15.53
N PHE A 153 -1.94 4.04 15.22
CA PHE A 153 -1.85 2.92 14.27
C PHE A 153 -1.99 1.54 14.91
N GLY A 154 -2.23 1.47 16.21
CA GLY A 154 -2.49 0.22 16.92
C GLY A 154 -1.26 -0.70 17.05
N ASN A 155 -0.05 -0.15 17.07
CA ASN A 155 1.16 -0.95 17.22
C ASN A 155 1.08 -1.81 18.49
N PHE A 156 1.32 -3.12 18.35
CA PHE A 156 1.24 -4.10 19.44
C PHE A 156 -0.14 -4.20 20.13
N GLY A 157 -1.21 -3.89 19.42
CA GLY A 157 -2.58 -3.92 19.97
C GLY A 157 -2.90 -2.79 20.94
N MET A 158 -2.16 -1.68 20.88
CA MET A 158 -2.32 -0.51 21.74
C MET A 158 -3.19 0.59 21.17
N GLN A 159 -4.04 0.32 20.18
CA GLN A 159 -4.83 1.39 19.57
C GLN A 159 -5.69 2.13 20.61
N ASN A 160 -5.45 3.43 20.74
CA ASN A 160 -6.23 4.36 21.54
C ASN A 160 -6.20 5.75 20.89
N ILE A 161 -7.22 5.98 20.08
CA ILE A 161 -7.32 7.20 19.26
C ILE A 161 -7.45 8.44 20.14
N THR A 162 -8.22 8.40 21.22
CA THR A 162 -8.40 9.55 22.14
C THR A 162 -7.07 9.96 22.78
N ALA A 163 -6.30 9.00 23.28
CA ALA A 163 -4.98 9.29 23.85
C ALA A 163 -3.99 9.81 22.79
N ALA A 164 -4.05 9.26 21.57
CA ALA A 164 -3.25 9.75 20.46
C ALA A 164 -3.55 11.22 20.13
N ILE A 165 -4.83 11.60 20.07
CA ILE A 165 -5.28 12.99 19.84
C ILE A 165 -4.73 13.93 20.90
N GLN A 166 -4.86 13.58 22.18
CA GLN A 166 -4.36 14.42 23.28
C GLN A 166 -2.85 14.66 23.18
N LEU A 167 -2.08 13.61 22.83
CA LEU A 167 -0.64 13.75 22.60
C LEU A 167 -0.33 14.62 21.38
N TYR A 168 -1.03 14.42 20.27
CA TYR A 168 -0.83 15.25 19.07
C TYR A 168 -1.22 16.70 19.29
N GLU A 169 -2.30 17.00 20.02
CA GLU A 169 -2.67 18.38 20.35
C GLU A 169 -1.60 19.09 21.20
N SER A 170 -1.06 18.37 22.16
CA SER A 170 0.06 18.84 22.96
C SER A 170 1.31 19.12 22.13
N LEU A 171 1.68 18.16 21.27
CA LEU A 171 2.83 18.27 20.37
C LEU A 171 2.65 19.37 19.30
N ALA A 172 1.44 19.56 18.80
CA ALA A 172 1.14 20.62 17.82
C ALA A 172 1.31 22.02 18.42
N LYS A 173 1.00 22.20 19.71
CA LYS A 173 1.27 23.45 20.45
C LYS A 173 2.77 23.75 20.58
N GLU A 174 3.60 22.71 20.67
CA GLU A 174 5.07 22.79 20.66
C GLU A 174 5.66 22.93 19.24
N GLY A 175 4.78 23.00 18.20
CA GLY A 175 5.21 23.21 16.81
C GLY A 175 5.58 21.95 16.04
N SER A 176 5.25 20.74 16.54
CA SER A 176 5.51 19.50 15.79
C SER A 176 4.72 19.45 14.49
N CYS A 177 5.43 19.48 13.35
CA CYS A 177 4.82 19.35 12.03
C CYS A 177 4.21 17.95 11.77
N LYS A 178 4.70 16.92 12.46
CA LYS A 178 4.12 15.57 12.40
C LYS A 178 2.79 15.51 13.13
N ALA A 179 2.70 16.14 14.31
CA ALA A 179 1.45 16.23 15.05
C ALA A 179 0.39 17.01 14.28
N GLN A 180 0.78 18.10 13.62
CA GLN A 180 -0.10 18.86 12.73
C GLN A 180 -0.61 18.01 11.58
N ASN A 181 0.26 17.23 10.92
CA ASN A 181 -0.16 16.28 9.87
C ASN A 181 -1.17 15.25 10.40
N ALA A 182 -0.91 14.67 11.58
CA ALA A 182 -1.80 13.67 12.18
C ALA A 182 -3.17 14.28 12.54
N LEU A 183 -3.22 15.45 13.17
CA LEU A 183 -4.46 16.16 13.46
C LEU A 183 -5.23 16.55 12.19
N GLY A 184 -4.53 16.96 11.14
CA GLY A 184 -5.13 17.21 9.82
C GLY A 184 -5.78 15.96 9.26
N PHE A 185 -5.12 14.80 9.35
CA PHE A 185 -5.66 13.52 8.92
C PHE A 185 -6.90 13.11 9.75
N LEU A 186 -6.83 13.18 11.08
CA LEU A 186 -7.93 12.84 11.96
C LEU A 186 -9.16 13.72 11.73
N SER A 187 -8.97 15.02 11.55
CA SER A 187 -10.03 15.98 11.23
C SER A 187 -10.63 15.76 9.84
N SER A 188 -9.80 15.32 8.85
CA SER A 188 -10.28 15.09 7.47
C SER A 188 -11.17 13.86 7.31
N TYR A 189 -11.08 12.89 8.23
CA TYR A 189 -11.92 11.68 8.26
C TYR A 189 -12.93 11.69 9.41
N GLY A 190 -12.80 12.59 10.39
CA GLY A 190 -13.61 12.58 11.59
C GLY A 190 -13.29 11.39 12.52
N ILE A 191 -12.01 10.97 12.58
CA ILE A 191 -11.54 9.85 13.41
C ILE A 191 -11.30 10.38 14.84
N GLY A 192 -12.17 10.03 15.77
CA GLY A 192 -12.07 10.44 17.18
C GLY A 192 -12.23 11.94 17.44
N MET A 193 -12.50 12.73 16.41
CA MET A 193 -12.75 14.17 16.47
C MET A 193 -13.76 14.58 15.39
N GLU A 194 -14.24 15.82 15.44
CA GLU A 194 -15.19 16.34 14.46
C GLU A 194 -14.61 16.36 13.04
N TYR A 195 -15.43 15.94 12.07
CA TYR A 195 -15.11 16.04 10.64
C TYR A 195 -15.11 17.49 10.20
N ASP A 196 -13.95 18.03 9.89
CA ASP A 196 -13.77 19.41 9.46
C ASP A 196 -12.65 19.52 8.42
N GLN A 197 -13.02 19.72 7.17
CA GLN A 197 -12.07 19.82 6.06
C GLN A 197 -11.30 21.14 6.03
N ALA A 198 -11.85 22.23 6.53
CA ALA A 198 -11.17 23.52 6.63
C ALA A 198 -10.09 23.48 7.69
N LYS A 199 -10.39 22.91 8.85
CA LYS A 199 -9.44 22.67 9.93
C LYS A 199 -8.33 21.69 9.48
N ALA A 200 -8.69 20.63 8.77
CA ALA A 200 -7.73 19.69 8.20
C ALA A 200 -6.76 20.39 7.23
N LEU A 201 -7.26 21.22 6.32
CA LEU A 201 -6.46 21.98 5.38
C LEU A 201 -5.49 22.93 6.10
N THR A 202 -5.94 23.58 7.17
CA THR A 202 -5.11 24.47 7.99
C THR A 202 -3.96 23.69 8.63
N TYR A 203 -4.24 22.54 9.25
CA TYR A 203 -3.22 21.68 9.84
C TYR A 203 -2.21 21.16 8.81
N TYR A 204 -2.65 20.72 7.63
CA TYR A 204 -1.74 20.31 6.55
C TYR A 204 -0.87 21.45 6.06
N THR A 205 -1.40 22.66 5.98
CA THR A 205 -0.64 23.85 5.58
C THR A 205 0.46 24.15 6.58
N PHE A 206 0.17 24.14 7.87
CA PHE A 206 1.19 24.32 8.91
C PHE A 206 2.19 23.15 8.94
N GLY A 207 1.72 21.90 8.84
CA GLY A 207 2.60 20.74 8.75
C GLY A 207 3.56 20.81 7.55
N SER A 208 3.06 21.25 6.40
CA SER A 208 3.85 21.45 5.19
C SER A 208 4.88 22.59 5.33
N ALA A 209 4.49 23.71 5.94
CA ALA A 209 5.40 24.82 6.24
C ALA A 209 6.51 24.40 7.20
N GLY A 210 6.21 23.52 8.17
CA GLY A 210 7.19 22.88 9.06
C GLY A 210 8.04 21.78 8.39
N GLY A 211 7.90 21.55 7.09
CA GLY A 211 8.69 20.58 6.33
C GLY A 211 8.20 19.15 6.36
N ASN A 212 6.99 18.87 6.84
CA ASN A 212 6.43 17.52 6.82
C ASN A 212 6.08 17.08 5.39
N MET A 213 6.75 16.03 4.91
CA MET A 213 6.60 15.55 3.53
C MET A 213 5.24 14.91 3.25
N MET A 214 4.63 14.22 4.25
CA MET A 214 3.29 13.67 4.08
C MET A 214 2.27 14.79 3.88
N SER A 215 2.36 15.89 4.67
CA SER A 215 1.51 17.07 4.47
C SER A 215 1.70 17.70 3.09
N GLN A 216 2.95 17.74 2.60
CA GLN A 216 3.23 18.23 1.24
C GLN A 216 2.61 17.34 0.16
N MET A 217 2.70 16.00 0.32
CA MET A 217 2.02 15.07 -0.60
C MET A 217 0.49 15.23 -0.56
N ILE A 218 -0.08 15.35 0.62
CA ILE A 218 -1.54 15.53 0.80
C ILE A 218 -2.00 16.82 0.12
N LEU A 219 -1.30 17.93 0.34
CA LEU A 219 -1.62 19.19 -0.33
C LEU A 219 -1.42 19.11 -1.84
N GLY A 220 -0.32 18.48 -2.29
CA GLY A 220 -0.09 18.22 -3.71
C GLY A 220 -1.24 17.46 -4.35
N TYR A 221 -1.74 16.40 -3.69
CA TYR A 221 -2.88 15.62 -4.16
C TYR A 221 -4.18 16.41 -4.14
N ARG A 222 -4.45 17.18 -3.08
CA ARG A 222 -5.65 18.03 -2.98
C ARG A 222 -5.70 19.08 -4.08
N TYR A 223 -4.60 19.78 -4.35
CA TYR A 223 -4.54 20.76 -5.45
C TYR A 223 -4.56 20.10 -6.83
N LEU A 224 -4.02 18.91 -7.01
CA LEU A 224 -4.09 18.16 -8.26
C LEU A 224 -5.53 17.73 -8.59
N SER A 225 -6.26 17.26 -7.55
CA SER A 225 -7.60 16.67 -7.71
C SER A 225 -8.73 17.65 -7.43
N GLY A 226 -8.46 18.86 -6.93
CA GLY A 226 -9.49 19.83 -6.55
C GLY A 226 -10.28 19.43 -5.29
N ILE A 227 -9.65 18.72 -4.33
CA ILE A 227 -10.32 18.25 -3.11
C ILE A 227 -10.33 19.36 -2.06
N ASN A 228 -11.49 19.98 -1.84
CA ASN A 228 -11.71 21.11 -0.92
C ASN A 228 -10.81 22.34 -1.15
N VAL A 229 -10.20 22.41 -2.32
CA VAL A 229 -9.40 23.52 -2.83
C VAL A 229 -9.65 23.67 -4.34
N LEU A 230 -9.40 24.84 -4.89
CA LEU A 230 -9.43 25.01 -6.33
C LEU A 230 -8.29 24.21 -6.98
N GLN A 231 -8.62 23.46 -8.02
CA GLN A 231 -7.63 22.68 -8.76
C GLN A 231 -6.56 23.61 -9.34
N ASN A 232 -5.28 23.35 -9.00
CA ASN A 232 -4.16 24.14 -9.47
C ASN A 232 -2.92 23.27 -9.68
N CYS A 233 -2.61 23.04 -10.96
CA CYS A 233 -1.49 22.18 -11.33
C CYS A 233 -0.14 22.73 -10.86
N GLU A 234 0.11 24.04 -10.95
CA GLU A 234 1.39 24.65 -10.59
C GLU A 234 1.67 24.58 -9.07
N VAL A 235 0.62 24.75 -8.27
CA VAL A 235 0.72 24.57 -6.82
C VAL A 235 0.98 23.10 -6.50
N ALA A 236 0.25 22.17 -7.12
CA ALA A 236 0.51 20.74 -6.96
C ALA A 236 1.94 20.35 -7.36
N LEU A 237 2.43 20.91 -8.50
CA LEU A 237 3.80 20.72 -8.98
C LEU A 237 4.82 21.16 -7.94
N SER A 238 4.62 22.31 -7.30
CA SER A 238 5.55 22.86 -6.31
C SER A 238 5.68 21.96 -5.08
N TYR A 239 4.56 21.38 -4.62
CA TYR A 239 4.54 20.46 -3.47
C TYR A 239 5.19 19.12 -3.80
N TYR A 240 4.77 18.47 -4.89
CA TYR A 240 5.30 17.18 -5.30
C TYR A 240 6.78 17.24 -5.65
N LYS A 241 7.24 18.32 -6.30
CA LYS A 241 8.65 18.50 -6.62
C LYS A 241 9.53 18.49 -5.36
N LYS A 242 9.15 19.21 -4.29
CA LYS A 242 9.91 19.24 -3.04
C LYS A 242 10.10 17.84 -2.43
N VAL A 243 9.04 17.05 -2.43
CA VAL A 243 9.09 15.67 -1.92
C VAL A 243 9.89 14.77 -2.86
N ALA A 244 9.69 14.91 -4.18
CA ALA A 244 10.42 14.13 -5.18
C ALA A 244 11.93 14.43 -5.17
N ASP A 245 12.33 15.70 -4.98
CA ASP A 245 13.73 16.09 -4.85
C ASP A 245 14.39 15.35 -3.67
N TYR A 246 13.72 15.29 -2.50
CA TYR A 246 14.21 14.53 -1.35
C TYR A 246 14.30 13.02 -1.62
N ILE A 247 13.30 12.45 -2.26
CA ILE A 247 13.27 11.02 -2.58
C ILE A 247 14.36 10.68 -3.60
N ALA A 248 14.55 11.51 -4.63
CA ALA A 248 15.61 11.33 -5.63
C ALA A 248 17.01 11.36 -4.98
N ASP A 249 17.28 12.32 -4.09
CA ASP A 249 18.53 12.37 -3.33
C ASP A 249 18.76 11.12 -2.45
N THR A 250 17.68 10.54 -1.92
CA THR A 250 17.76 9.27 -1.17
C THR A 250 18.12 8.10 -2.08
N PHE A 251 17.52 8.02 -3.29
CA PHE A 251 17.84 6.98 -4.27
C PHE A 251 19.24 7.12 -4.87
N GLU A 252 19.77 8.33 -4.97
CA GLU A 252 21.17 8.54 -5.39
C GLU A 252 22.18 8.02 -4.36
N LYS A 253 21.82 8.06 -3.06
CA LYS A 253 22.68 7.63 -1.95
C LYS A 253 22.55 6.15 -1.61
N SER A 254 21.39 5.60 -1.79
CA SER A 254 21.08 4.19 -1.50
C SER A 254 19.96 3.68 -2.40
N GLU A 255 20.05 2.42 -2.83
CA GLU A 255 18.91 1.81 -3.51
C GLU A 255 17.74 1.68 -2.53
N GLY A 256 16.62 2.33 -2.88
CA GLY A 256 15.38 2.20 -2.10
C GLY A 256 14.83 0.78 -2.20
N VAL A 257 14.28 0.29 -1.10
CA VAL A 257 13.55 -0.98 -1.09
C VAL A 257 12.22 -0.78 -1.83
N PRO A 258 11.90 -1.61 -2.84
CA PRO A 258 10.61 -1.54 -3.50
C PRO A 258 9.47 -1.80 -2.50
N VAL A 259 8.47 -0.95 -2.54
CA VAL A 259 7.29 -1.08 -1.68
C VAL A 259 6.25 -1.97 -2.35
N GLU A 260 5.81 -2.99 -1.64
CA GLU A 260 4.73 -3.88 -2.06
C GLU A 260 3.37 -3.25 -1.74
N LYS A 261 2.58 -2.95 -2.80
CA LYS A 261 1.24 -2.33 -2.68
C LYS A 261 0.17 -3.40 -2.92
N VAL A 262 -0.12 -4.22 -1.90
CA VAL A 262 -1.09 -5.32 -2.00
C VAL A 262 -2.52 -4.78 -2.06
N ARG A 263 -3.32 -5.26 -3.04
CA ARG A 263 -4.76 -5.01 -3.12
C ARG A 263 -5.54 -6.07 -2.35
N LEU A 264 -6.41 -5.64 -1.45
CA LEU A 264 -7.26 -6.55 -0.69
C LEU A 264 -8.35 -7.22 -1.56
N THR A 265 -8.73 -6.58 -2.66
CA THR A 265 -9.72 -7.12 -3.61
C THR A 265 -9.20 -8.29 -4.44
N ASP A 266 -7.89 -8.39 -4.64
CA ASP A 266 -7.26 -9.39 -5.49
C ASP A 266 -6.78 -10.62 -4.69
N GLU A 267 -7.02 -10.64 -3.39
CA GLU A 267 -6.55 -11.68 -2.47
C GLU A 267 -7.14 -13.06 -2.76
N ASN A 268 -8.30 -13.13 -3.37
CA ASN A 268 -8.94 -14.39 -3.81
C ASN A 268 -8.38 -14.92 -5.14
N LEU A 269 -7.59 -14.13 -5.88
CA LEU A 269 -6.87 -14.53 -7.09
C LEU A 269 -5.48 -15.04 -6.70
N SER A 270 -5.43 -16.22 -6.11
CA SER A 270 -4.29 -16.86 -5.44
C SER A 270 -3.03 -17.10 -6.29
N SER A 271 -2.99 -16.72 -7.56
CA SER A 271 -1.83 -16.98 -8.42
C SER A 271 -0.81 -15.84 -8.52
N ASN A 272 -1.15 -14.62 -8.02
CA ASN A 272 -0.29 -13.44 -8.08
C ASN A 272 -0.16 -12.71 -6.74
N SER A 273 -0.20 -13.43 -5.59
CA SER A 273 0.04 -12.76 -4.31
C SER A 273 1.42 -12.09 -4.31
N GLU A 274 1.45 -10.78 -4.11
CA GLU A 274 2.72 -10.03 -3.99
C GLU A 274 3.53 -10.52 -2.78
N ILE A 275 2.89 -11.23 -1.84
CA ILE A 275 3.51 -11.85 -0.67
C ILE A 275 3.68 -13.34 -0.94
N LEU A 276 4.89 -13.83 -0.75
CA LEU A 276 5.25 -15.23 -0.97
C LEU A 276 4.61 -16.11 0.11
N ASP A 277 3.80 -17.08 -0.30
CA ASP A 277 3.30 -18.09 0.60
C ASP A 277 4.46 -18.89 1.22
N TRP A 278 4.33 -19.24 2.51
CA TRP A 278 5.37 -19.99 3.22
C TRP A 278 5.66 -21.35 2.59
N ASP A 279 4.63 -22.05 2.11
CA ASP A 279 4.79 -23.35 1.46
C ASP A 279 5.53 -23.22 0.13
N ILE A 280 5.25 -22.15 -0.64
CA ILE A 280 5.97 -21.84 -1.89
C ILE A 280 7.42 -21.46 -1.59
N TYR A 281 7.69 -20.72 -0.51
CA TYR A 281 9.05 -20.40 -0.10
C TYR A 281 9.85 -21.65 0.29
N GLN A 282 9.26 -22.59 1.03
CA GLN A 282 9.91 -23.86 1.38
C GLN A 282 10.20 -24.71 0.13
N TYR A 283 9.27 -24.72 -0.82
CA TYR A 283 9.47 -25.40 -2.11
C TYR A 283 10.63 -24.79 -2.92
N TYR A 284 10.69 -23.45 -3.00
CA TYR A 284 11.81 -22.78 -3.64
C TYR A 284 13.15 -23.08 -2.96
N LYS A 285 13.16 -23.07 -1.63
CA LYS A 285 14.35 -23.46 -0.85
C LYS A 285 14.81 -24.87 -1.17
N PHE A 286 13.89 -25.82 -1.23
CA PHE A 286 14.17 -27.21 -1.60
C PHE A 286 14.78 -27.32 -3.02
N LEU A 287 14.22 -26.63 -4.00
CA LEU A 287 14.75 -26.62 -5.37
C LEU A 287 16.16 -25.99 -5.43
N ALA A 288 16.38 -24.88 -4.73
CA ALA A 288 17.69 -24.25 -4.65
C ALA A 288 18.77 -25.15 -4.04
N GLU A 289 18.39 -25.94 -3.01
CA GLU A 289 19.29 -26.93 -2.38
C GLU A 289 19.62 -28.08 -3.32
N ARG A 290 18.69 -28.47 -4.21
CA ARG A 290 18.91 -29.48 -5.26
C ARG A 290 19.78 -28.99 -6.42
N GLY A 291 20.13 -27.70 -6.45
CA GLY A 291 21.03 -27.13 -7.45
C GLY A 291 20.36 -26.37 -8.59
N ASP A 292 19.06 -26.05 -8.51
CA ASP A 292 18.41 -25.21 -9.50
C ASP A 292 18.99 -23.78 -9.47
N VAL A 293 19.73 -23.44 -10.51
CA VAL A 293 20.48 -22.18 -10.62
C VAL A 293 19.55 -20.98 -10.71
N GLN A 294 18.42 -21.11 -11.40
CA GLN A 294 17.48 -20.01 -11.55
C GLN A 294 16.79 -19.69 -10.23
N ILE A 295 16.39 -20.72 -9.51
CA ILE A 295 15.78 -20.57 -8.17
C ILE A 295 16.80 -20.03 -7.16
N GLN A 296 18.07 -20.45 -7.23
CA GLN A 296 19.15 -19.88 -6.40
C GLN A 296 19.29 -18.37 -6.64
N VAL A 297 19.31 -17.93 -7.90
CA VAL A 297 19.37 -16.49 -8.23
C VAL A 297 18.13 -15.77 -7.72
N SER A 298 16.95 -16.32 -7.92
CA SER A 298 15.68 -15.71 -7.49
C SER A 298 15.62 -15.57 -5.97
N LEU A 299 15.98 -16.61 -5.20
CA LEU A 299 16.06 -16.53 -3.73
C LEU A 299 17.13 -15.55 -3.26
N GLY A 300 18.28 -15.51 -3.94
CA GLY A 300 19.32 -14.53 -3.69
C GLY A 300 18.80 -13.10 -3.83
N GLN A 301 18.05 -12.80 -4.88
CA GLN A 301 17.43 -11.49 -5.11
C GLN A 301 16.35 -11.17 -4.04
N LEU A 302 15.48 -12.13 -3.71
CA LEU A 302 14.46 -11.94 -2.67
C LEU A 302 15.07 -11.59 -1.31
N HIS A 303 16.15 -12.28 -0.90
CA HIS A 303 16.86 -11.97 0.33
C HIS A 303 17.70 -10.70 0.26
N LEU A 304 18.25 -10.35 -0.93
CA LEU A 304 19.03 -9.13 -1.12
C LEU A 304 18.17 -7.87 -0.91
N ILE A 305 16.96 -7.90 -1.42
CA ILE A 305 16.06 -6.73 -1.43
C ILE A 305 15.10 -6.76 -0.24
N GLY A 306 14.78 -7.96 0.30
CA GLY A 306 13.74 -8.12 1.31
C GLY A 306 12.34 -7.95 0.70
N ARG A 307 12.01 -8.75 -0.33
CA ARG A 307 10.71 -8.68 -1.05
C ARG A 307 9.79 -9.85 -0.69
N LYS A 308 8.53 -9.71 -1.06
CA LYS A 308 7.46 -10.70 -0.90
C LYS A 308 7.27 -11.16 0.55
N GLY A 309 7.38 -10.23 1.51
CA GLY A 309 7.22 -10.52 2.94
C GLY A 309 8.43 -11.17 3.60
N LEU A 310 9.56 -11.32 2.89
CA LEU A 310 10.82 -11.81 3.45
C LEU A 310 11.67 -10.65 3.96
N ASP A 311 12.30 -10.84 5.12
CA ASP A 311 13.27 -9.89 5.65
C ASP A 311 14.55 -9.87 4.78
N GLN A 312 15.18 -8.70 4.67
CA GLN A 312 16.46 -8.55 4.00
C GLN A 312 17.55 -9.30 4.75
N ASP A 313 18.26 -10.19 4.06
CA ASP A 313 19.33 -11.01 4.59
C ASP A 313 20.50 -11.11 3.60
N TYR A 314 21.49 -10.26 3.76
CA TYR A 314 22.66 -10.22 2.88
C TYR A 314 23.50 -11.50 2.91
N TYR A 315 23.56 -12.22 4.04
CA TYR A 315 24.32 -13.47 4.13
C TYR A 315 23.67 -14.59 3.33
N LYS A 316 22.36 -14.73 3.42
CA LYS A 316 21.61 -15.69 2.60
C LYS A 316 21.68 -15.33 1.12
N ALA A 317 21.53 -14.05 0.80
CA ALA A 317 21.65 -13.57 -0.59
C ALA A 317 22.99 -13.94 -1.19
N LEU A 318 24.09 -13.61 -0.52
CA LEU A 318 25.45 -13.94 -0.96
C LEU A 318 25.68 -15.45 -1.08
N HIS A 319 25.16 -16.25 -0.12
CA HIS A 319 25.26 -17.69 -0.15
C HIS A 319 24.61 -18.29 -1.41
N TYR A 320 23.39 -17.90 -1.74
CA TYR A 320 22.71 -18.40 -2.94
C TYR A 320 23.38 -17.90 -4.22
N PHE A 321 23.82 -16.64 -4.28
CA PHE A 321 24.54 -16.13 -5.45
C PHE A 321 25.88 -16.85 -5.66
N LEU A 322 26.65 -17.16 -4.61
CA LEU A 322 27.90 -17.91 -4.74
C LEU A 322 27.67 -19.33 -5.26
N LYS A 323 26.61 -20.02 -4.81
CA LYS A 323 26.22 -21.32 -5.36
C LYS A 323 25.91 -21.23 -6.86
N ALA A 324 25.06 -20.28 -7.26
CA ALA A 324 24.67 -20.08 -8.65
C ALA A 324 25.86 -19.63 -9.52
N ALA A 325 26.77 -18.80 -8.99
CA ALA A 325 27.97 -18.35 -9.72
C ALA A 325 28.96 -19.49 -9.98
N LYS A 326 29.13 -20.44 -9.03
CA LYS A 326 29.92 -21.66 -9.22
C LYS A 326 29.34 -22.53 -10.33
N ALA A 327 28.03 -22.55 -10.51
CA ALA A 327 27.35 -23.23 -11.60
C ALA A 327 27.37 -22.43 -12.92
N GLY A 328 28.08 -21.30 -12.97
CA GLY A 328 28.30 -20.51 -14.16
C GLY A 328 27.27 -19.42 -14.46
N SER A 329 26.34 -19.09 -13.54
CA SER A 329 25.35 -18.06 -13.74
C SER A 329 25.94 -16.66 -13.84
N ALA A 330 25.77 -16.01 -14.99
CA ALA A 330 26.22 -14.65 -15.23
C ALA A 330 25.44 -13.63 -14.37
N ASN A 331 24.13 -13.87 -14.14
CA ASN A 331 23.30 -13.04 -13.25
C ASN A 331 23.83 -13.07 -11.80
N ALA A 332 24.14 -14.25 -11.28
CA ALA A 332 24.68 -14.38 -9.93
C ALA A 332 26.03 -13.65 -9.79
N MET A 333 26.92 -13.80 -10.78
CA MET A 333 28.19 -13.07 -10.81
C MET A 333 27.97 -11.56 -10.77
N ALA A 334 27.04 -11.06 -11.56
CA ALA A 334 26.71 -9.63 -11.59
C ALA A 334 26.16 -9.12 -10.24
N PHE A 335 25.27 -9.88 -9.57
CA PHE A 335 24.77 -9.52 -8.23
C PHE A 335 25.86 -9.55 -7.15
N ILE A 336 26.79 -10.52 -7.23
CA ILE A 336 27.96 -10.52 -6.33
C ILE A 336 28.80 -9.27 -6.56
N GLY A 337 29.08 -8.91 -7.84
CA GLY A 337 29.77 -7.69 -8.20
C GLY A 337 29.10 -6.44 -7.61
N LYS A 338 27.77 -6.36 -7.69
CA LYS A 338 26.96 -5.29 -7.11
C LYS A 338 27.10 -5.24 -5.59
N MET A 339 27.00 -6.36 -4.89
CA MET A 339 27.15 -6.43 -3.43
C MET A 339 28.52 -5.92 -2.97
N TYR A 340 29.60 -6.24 -3.68
CA TYR A 340 30.95 -5.73 -3.36
C TYR A 340 31.16 -4.26 -3.76
N LEU A 341 30.46 -3.76 -4.79
CA LEU A 341 30.51 -2.35 -5.19
C LEU A 341 29.87 -1.42 -4.16
N GLU A 342 28.71 -1.82 -3.65
CA GLU A 342 27.92 -1.05 -2.67
C GLU A 342 28.46 -1.21 -1.26
N GLY A 343 28.89 -2.41 -0.91
CA GLY A 343 29.30 -2.80 0.44
C GLY A 343 28.09 -3.05 1.36
N ASN A 344 28.07 -4.20 2.00
CA ASN A 344 27.04 -4.56 2.98
C ASN A 344 27.62 -5.49 4.08
N ALA A 345 26.77 -5.93 5.01
CA ALA A 345 27.21 -6.74 6.14
C ALA A 345 27.88 -8.07 5.73
N ALA A 346 27.49 -8.67 4.59
CA ALA A 346 28.04 -9.94 4.11
C ALA A 346 29.20 -9.77 3.12
N ALA A 347 29.26 -8.62 2.40
CA ALA A 347 30.28 -8.30 1.41
C ALA A 347 30.77 -6.87 1.65
N PRO A 348 31.86 -6.65 2.42
CA PRO A 348 32.44 -5.32 2.61
C PRO A 348 32.88 -4.74 1.28
N GLN A 349 32.77 -3.42 1.13
CA GLN A 349 33.06 -2.73 -0.13
C GLN A 349 34.46 -3.07 -0.67
N ASN A 350 34.53 -3.59 -1.89
CA ASN A 350 35.76 -3.94 -2.57
C ASN A 350 35.64 -3.78 -4.09
N ASN A 351 36.13 -2.68 -4.58
CA ASN A 351 36.03 -2.33 -5.99
C ASN A 351 36.78 -3.29 -6.93
N ALA A 352 37.94 -3.86 -6.50
CA ALA A 352 38.69 -4.84 -7.29
C ALA A 352 37.91 -6.15 -7.44
N THR A 353 37.30 -6.63 -6.37
CA THR A 353 36.44 -7.82 -6.40
C THR A 353 35.19 -7.55 -7.24
N ALA A 354 34.56 -6.37 -7.11
CA ALA A 354 33.42 -5.97 -7.93
C ALA A 354 33.79 -5.96 -9.42
N PHE A 355 34.95 -5.35 -9.79
CA PHE A 355 35.45 -5.34 -11.17
C PHE A 355 35.61 -6.77 -11.73
N LYS A 356 36.24 -7.67 -10.95
CA LYS A 356 36.41 -9.07 -11.35
C LYS A 356 35.09 -9.74 -11.68
N TYR A 357 34.11 -9.66 -10.78
CA TYR A 357 32.82 -10.33 -10.97
C TYR A 357 31.99 -9.69 -12.10
N PHE A 358 32.01 -8.35 -12.24
CA PHE A 358 31.37 -7.69 -13.36
C PHE A 358 32.03 -8.05 -14.71
N SER A 359 33.36 -8.15 -14.76
CA SER A 359 34.08 -8.59 -15.97
C SER A 359 33.71 -10.01 -16.39
N MET A 360 33.60 -10.93 -15.40
CA MET A 360 33.12 -12.29 -15.63
C MET A 360 31.67 -12.35 -16.13
N ALA A 361 30.79 -11.52 -15.57
CA ALA A 361 29.42 -11.44 -16.04
C ALA A 361 29.30 -10.78 -17.42
N ALA A 362 30.04 -9.71 -17.65
CA ALA A 362 30.05 -8.96 -18.92
C ALA A 362 30.62 -9.80 -20.08
N SER A 363 31.66 -10.64 -19.84
CA SER A 363 32.20 -11.56 -20.85
C SER A 363 31.16 -12.58 -21.35
N LYS A 364 30.18 -12.90 -20.51
CA LYS A 364 29.00 -13.72 -20.86
C LYS A 364 27.83 -12.89 -21.43
N GLY A 365 28.06 -11.61 -21.71
CA GLY A 365 27.06 -10.70 -22.27
C GLY A 365 25.96 -10.28 -21.29
N ASN A 366 26.17 -10.38 -19.96
CA ASN A 366 25.18 -10.00 -18.96
C ASN A 366 25.02 -8.48 -18.87
N ALA A 367 23.78 -7.98 -18.96
CA ALA A 367 23.49 -6.54 -18.96
C ALA A 367 23.85 -5.84 -17.62
N ILE A 368 23.63 -6.52 -16.47
CA ILE A 368 23.96 -5.99 -15.15
C ILE A 368 25.50 -5.89 -15.00
N GLY A 369 26.23 -6.91 -15.47
CA GLY A 369 27.69 -6.90 -15.48
C GLY A 369 28.27 -5.78 -16.36
N LEU A 370 27.73 -5.59 -17.56
CA LEU A 370 28.09 -4.49 -18.45
C LEU A 370 27.80 -3.12 -17.79
N HIS A 371 26.61 -2.94 -17.22
CA HIS A 371 26.26 -1.72 -16.49
C HIS A 371 27.21 -1.47 -15.30
N GLY A 372 27.52 -2.52 -14.52
CA GLY A 372 28.47 -2.43 -13.41
C GLY A 372 29.86 -1.98 -13.82
N LEU A 373 30.42 -2.50 -14.94
CA LEU A 373 31.68 -1.99 -15.50
C LEU A 373 31.58 -0.52 -15.92
N GLY A 374 30.48 -0.16 -16.58
CA GLY A 374 30.20 1.24 -16.92
C GLY A 374 30.24 2.17 -15.71
N LEU A 375 29.64 1.77 -14.58
CA LEU A 375 29.68 2.55 -13.32
C LEU A 375 31.08 2.67 -12.75
N LEU A 376 31.88 1.60 -12.79
CA LEU A 376 33.27 1.64 -12.30
C LEU A 376 34.13 2.65 -13.10
N TYR A 377 34.00 2.64 -14.43
CA TYR A 377 34.71 3.61 -15.29
C TYR A 377 34.13 5.05 -15.17
N PHE A 378 32.82 5.18 -15.00
CA PHE A 378 32.17 6.49 -14.89
C PHE A 378 32.58 7.22 -13.60
N TYR A 379 32.58 6.53 -12.46
CA TYR A 379 32.91 7.09 -11.15
C TYR A 379 34.38 6.92 -10.75
N GLY A 380 35.20 6.22 -11.52
CA GLY A 380 36.59 5.95 -11.18
C GLY A 380 36.77 5.03 -9.97
N LYS A 381 35.85 4.07 -9.75
CA LYS A 381 35.88 3.17 -8.60
C LYS A 381 36.81 1.96 -8.88
N GLY A 382 38.05 2.03 -8.38
CA GLY A 382 39.06 0.98 -8.58
C GLY A 382 39.73 0.96 -9.96
N VAL A 383 39.30 1.85 -10.85
CA VAL A 383 39.86 2.09 -12.19
C VAL A 383 39.89 3.60 -12.45
N PRO A 384 40.79 4.15 -13.30
CA PRO A 384 40.73 5.56 -13.63
C PRO A 384 39.42 5.91 -14.34
N VAL A 385 38.93 7.16 -14.10
CA VAL A 385 37.72 7.66 -14.78
C VAL A 385 37.93 7.64 -16.31
N ASN A 386 37.04 6.97 -17.01
CA ASN A 386 37.00 6.92 -18.46
C ASN A 386 35.56 6.94 -18.99
N TYR A 387 35.08 8.12 -19.35
CA TYR A 387 33.72 8.30 -19.83
C TYR A 387 33.48 7.62 -21.21
N ALA A 388 34.51 7.47 -22.03
CA ALA A 388 34.39 6.79 -23.34
C ALA A 388 34.12 5.27 -23.16
N GLU A 389 34.87 4.62 -22.27
CA GLU A 389 34.61 3.22 -21.91
C GLU A 389 33.26 3.07 -21.20
N ALA A 390 32.93 3.95 -20.27
CA ALA A 390 31.64 3.93 -19.60
C ALA A 390 30.48 4.02 -20.58
N LEU A 391 30.60 4.92 -21.59
CA LEU A 391 29.59 5.07 -22.64
C LEU A 391 29.38 3.76 -23.44
N ILE A 392 30.47 3.12 -23.85
CA ILE A 392 30.40 1.83 -24.59
C ILE A 392 29.69 0.75 -23.76
N TYR A 393 30.05 0.62 -22.48
CA TYR A 393 29.43 -0.39 -21.63
C TYR A 393 27.96 -0.06 -21.33
N PHE A 394 27.60 1.19 -21.09
CA PHE A 394 26.21 1.59 -20.91
C PHE A 394 25.38 1.39 -22.18
N GLN A 395 25.92 1.68 -23.37
CA GLN A 395 25.25 1.43 -24.64
C GLN A 395 24.95 -0.06 -24.82
N LYS A 396 25.94 -0.93 -24.65
CA LYS A 396 25.77 -2.40 -24.74
C LYS A 396 24.73 -2.93 -23.73
N ALA A 397 24.68 -2.39 -22.52
CA ALA A 397 23.71 -2.78 -21.50
C ALA A 397 22.30 -2.25 -21.84
N ALA A 398 22.20 -1.01 -22.33
CA ALA A 398 20.93 -0.37 -22.70
C ALA A 398 20.29 -1.02 -23.93
N GLU A 399 21.08 -1.48 -24.92
CA GLU A 399 20.62 -2.27 -26.07
C GLU A 399 19.96 -3.59 -25.65
N LYS A 400 20.39 -4.17 -24.51
CA LYS A 400 19.74 -5.32 -23.87
C LYS A 400 18.52 -4.97 -23.02
N GLY A 401 18.09 -3.72 -23.04
CA GLY A 401 16.93 -3.23 -22.31
C GLY A 401 17.16 -2.99 -20.82
N TRP A 402 18.41 -2.93 -20.32
CA TRP A 402 18.68 -2.72 -18.90
C TRP A 402 18.32 -1.28 -18.46
N PRO A 403 17.33 -1.09 -17.53
CA PRO A 403 16.81 0.24 -17.24
C PRO A 403 17.81 1.21 -16.60
N ASP A 404 18.69 0.70 -15.72
CA ASP A 404 19.70 1.55 -15.09
C ASP A 404 20.76 2.03 -16.08
N ALA A 405 21.10 1.22 -17.08
CA ALA A 405 22.00 1.65 -18.15
C ALA A 405 21.35 2.68 -19.09
N GLN A 406 20.05 2.50 -19.38
CA GLN A 406 19.28 3.51 -20.12
C GLN A 406 19.21 4.82 -19.33
N PHE A 407 18.99 4.76 -18.02
CA PHE A 407 19.06 5.94 -17.16
C PHE A 407 20.43 6.61 -17.20
N GLN A 408 21.52 5.86 -17.08
CA GLN A 408 22.87 6.41 -17.09
C GLN A 408 23.20 7.08 -18.43
N LEU A 409 22.81 6.49 -19.55
CA LEU A 409 22.92 7.12 -20.86
C LEU A 409 22.14 8.44 -20.94
N GLY A 410 20.89 8.41 -20.47
CA GLY A 410 20.06 9.62 -20.37
C GLY A 410 20.74 10.70 -19.53
N PHE A 411 21.32 10.31 -18.41
CA PHE A 411 22.04 11.22 -17.54
C PHE A 411 23.32 11.81 -18.16
N MET A 412 24.10 10.98 -18.89
CA MET A 412 25.28 11.46 -19.64
C MET A 412 24.90 12.51 -20.69
N TYR A 413 23.84 12.26 -21.49
CA TYR A 413 23.34 13.24 -22.48
C TYR A 413 22.72 14.49 -21.82
N TYR A 414 22.09 14.35 -20.65
CA TYR A 414 21.50 15.47 -19.91
C TYR A 414 22.56 16.37 -19.26
N SER A 415 23.56 15.78 -18.63
CA SER A 415 24.63 16.49 -17.92
C SER A 415 25.76 16.95 -18.84
N GLY A 416 25.99 16.24 -19.95
CA GLY A 416 27.14 16.42 -20.83
C GLY A 416 28.42 15.78 -20.28
N SER A 417 28.29 14.73 -19.45
CA SER A 417 29.44 14.06 -18.85
C SER A 417 30.15 13.17 -19.89
N GLY A 418 31.30 13.62 -20.38
CA GLY A 418 32.11 12.94 -21.38
C GLY A 418 31.56 12.94 -22.82
N ILE A 419 30.40 13.55 -23.05
CA ILE A 419 29.74 13.68 -24.37
C ILE A 419 29.04 15.02 -24.50
N GLN A 420 28.73 15.45 -25.73
CA GLN A 420 27.96 16.65 -25.96
C GLN A 420 26.54 16.51 -25.43
N LYS A 421 26.02 17.57 -24.77
CA LYS A 421 24.63 17.58 -24.27
C LYS A 421 23.64 17.44 -25.42
N ASP A 422 22.72 16.50 -25.27
CA ASP A 422 21.56 16.32 -26.15
C ASP A 422 20.32 15.98 -25.34
N TYR A 423 19.49 17.00 -25.10
CA TYR A 423 18.27 16.83 -24.31
C TYR A 423 17.22 15.95 -25.00
N LYS A 424 17.22 15.82 -26.34
CA LYS A 424 16.29 14.94 -27.06
C LYS A 424 16.67 13.47 -26.84
N LEU A 425 17.96 13.14 -26.93
CA LEU A 425 18.46 11.81 -26.60
C LEU A 425 18.31 11.51 -25.11
N ALA A 426 18.59 12.47 -24.21
CA ALA A 426 18.34 12.32 -22.78
C ALA A 426 16.88 11.97 -22.51
N PHE A 427 15.93 12.69 -23.11
CA PHE A 427 14.50 12.41 -23.01
C PHE A 427 14.16 10.99 -23.46
N LYS A 428 14.66 10.58 -24.64
CA LYS A 428 14.43 9.23 -25.17
C LYS A 428 14.87 8.14 -24.19
N TYR A 429 16.07 8.26 -23.63
CA TYR A 429 16.59 7.25 -22.72
C TYR A 429 15.90 7.28 -21.33
N PHE A 430 15.59 8.44 -20.80
CA PHE A 430 14.79 8.54 -19.57
C PHE A 430 13.38 7.98 -19.77
N TYR A 431 12.77 8.23 -20.93
CA TYR A 431 11.46 7.65 -21.25
C TYR A 431 11.51 6.12 -21.29
N LEU A 432 12.50 5.54 -21.98
CA LEU A 432 12.68 4.07 -22.02
C LEU A 432 12.89 3.48 -20.61
N ALA A 433 13.77 4.07 -19.82
CA ALA A 433 14.03 3.62 -18.45
C ALA A 433 12.80 3.77 -17.55
N SER A 434 12.00 4.84 -17.73
CA SER A 434 10.79 5.07 -16.96
C SER A 434 9.70 4.04 -17.22
N GLN A 435 9.61 3.48 -18.43
CA GLN A 435 8.67 2.40 -18.77
C GLN A 435 8.95 1.12 -17.94
N SER A 436 10.18 0.91 -17.54
CA SER A 436 10.57 -0.20 -16.65
C SER A 436 10.49 0.19 -15.15
N GLY A 437 9.97 1.37 -14.83
CA GLY A 437 9.80 1.83 -13.44
C GLY A 437 11.07 2.32 -12.76
N GLN A 438 12.15 2.68 -13.48
CA GLN A 438 13.38 3.17 -12.88
C GLN A 438 13.16 4.54 -12.22
N PRO A 439 13.34 4.69 -10.87
CA PRO A 439 12.87 5.86 -10.13
C PRO A 439 13.50 7.18 -10.54
N LEU A 440 14.83 7.19 -10.73
CA LEU A 440 15.55 8.41 -11.11
C LEU A 440 15.23 8.83 -12.54
N ALA A 441 14.98 7.86 -13.45
CA ALA A 441 14.53 8.18 -14.81
C ALA A 441 13.16 8.87 -14.79
N ILE A 442 12.23 8.40 -13.96
CA ILE A 442 10.91 9.03 -13.78
C ILE A 442 11.09 10.46 -13.22
N TYR A 443 11.98 10.63 -12.25
CA TYR A 443 12.28 11.94 -11.66
C TYR A 443 12.86 12.92 -12.70
N TYR A 444 13.89 12.52 -13.48
CA TYR A 444 14.48 13.40 -14.49
C TYR A 444 13.50 13.68 -15.65
N LEU A 445 12.69 12.69 -16.03
CA LEU A 445 11.61 12.88 -17.01
C LEU A 445 10.58 13.90 -16.52
N ALA A 446 10.16 13.81 -15.25
CA ALA A 446 9.28 14.80 -14.61
C ALA A 446 9.89 16.21 -14.63
N LYS A 447 11.19 16.31 -14.33
CA LYS A 447 11.94 17.56 -14.37
C LYS A 447 11.98 18.17 -15.78
N MET A 448 12.19 17.34 -16.82
CA MET A 448 12.17 17.78 -18.22
C MET A 448 10.80 18.31 -18.63
N TYR A 449 9.70 17.64 -18.26
CA TYR A 449 8.34 18.13 -18.51
C TYR A 449 7.99 19.38 -17.70
N ALA A 450 8.49 19.52 -16.47
CA ALA A 450 8.27 20.69 -15.63
C ALA A 450 8.94 21.94 -16.17
N THR A 451 10.16 21.79 -16.75
CA THR A 451 10.98 22.91 -17.26
C THR A 451 10.83 23.15 -18.77
N GLY A 452 10.30 22.18 -19.52
CA GLY A 452 10.29 22.23 -20.98
C GLY A 452 11.66 21.96 -21.62
N THR A 453 12.56 21.26 -20.92
CA THR A 453 13.92 20.97 -21.42
C THR A 453 13.90 19.75 -22.32
N GLY A 454 14.15 19.94 -23.62
CA GLY A 454 14.13 18.88 -24.62
C GLY A 454 12.75 18.31 -24.98
N VAL A 455 11.69 18.79 -24.35
CA VAL A 455 10.28 18.41 -24.56
C VAL A 455 9.38 19.60 -24.28
N VAL A 456 8.17 19.59 -24.85
CA VAL A 456 7.17 20.63 -24.56
C VAL A 456 6.77 20.55 -23.09
N ARG A 457 6.74 21.71 -22.41
CA ARG A 457 6.35 21.80 -21.01
C ARG A 457 4.92 21.28 -20.79
N SER A 458 4.75 20.39 -19.85
CA SER A 458 3.44 19.87 -19.45
C SER A 458 3.38 19.75 -17.93
N CYS A 459 2.68 20.69 -17.29
CA CYS A 459 2.50 20.67 -15.84
C CYS A 459 1.85 19.36 -15.38
N ARG A 460 0.79 18.93 -16.03
CA ARG A 460 0.04 17.71 -15.66
C ARG A 460 0.92 16.47 -15.70
N THR A 461 1.63 16.25 -16.80
CA THR A 461 2.55 15.11 -16.94
C THR A 461 3.66 15.15 -15.91
N ALA A 462 4.22 16.35 -15.66
CA ALA A 462 5.27 16.52 -14.65
C ALA A 462 4.77 16.16 -13.24
N VAL A 463 3.55 16.61 -12.87
CA VAL A 463 2.95 16.29 -11.56
C VAL A 463 2.66 14.80 -11.40
N GLU A 464 2.11 14.16 -12.43
CA GLU A 464 1.83 12.72 -12.42
C GLU A 464 3.11 11.89 -12.24
N LEU A 465 4.19 12.26 -12.93
CA LEU A 465 5.51 11.60 -12.79
C LEU A 465 6.14 11.87 -11.42
N TYR A 466 6.15 13.13 -10.93
CA TYR A 466 6.65 13.44 -9.59
C TYR A 466 5.84 12.74 -8.50
N LYS A 467 4.52 12.64 -8.64
CA LYS A 467 3.66 11.86 -7.74
C LYS A 467 4.12 10.40 -7.70
N GLY A 468 4.41 9.78 -8.85
CA GLY A 468 4.95 8.42 -8.93
C GLY A 468 6.27 8.26 -8.16
N VAL A 469 7.19 9.22 -8.25
CA VAL A 469 8.43 9.23 -7.45
C VAL A 469 8.13 9.39 -5.95
N CYS A 470 7.24 10.30 -5.58
CA CYS A 470 6.87 10.53 -4.17
C CYS A 470 6.24 9.29 -3.53
N GLU A 471 5.55 8.49 -4.30
CA GLU A 471 4.94 7.23 -3.85
C GLU A 471 5.96 6.15 -3.46
N LEU A 472 7.23 6.32 -3.76
CA LEU A 472 8.32 5.42 -3.38
C LEU A 472 8.94 5.77 -2.02
N GLY A 473 8.46 6.80 -1.33
CA GLY A 473 8.95 7.21 -0.01
C GLY A 473 8.70 6.16 1.08
N HIS A 474 9.48 6.24 2.16
CA HIS A 474 9.43 5.31 3.30
C HIS A 474 8.05 5.16 3.98
N TRP A 475 7.16 6.16 3.85
CA TRP A 475 5.78 6.06 4.33
C TRP A 475 4.97 4.96 3.65
N ALA A 476 5.39 4.51 2.46
CA ALA A 476 4.75 3.42 1.76
C ALA A 476 4.92 2.05 2.44
N GLU A 477 5.89 1.88 3.37
CA GLU A 477 6.02 0.69 4.23
C GLU A 477 4.73 0.40 5.02
N LYS A 478 3.89 1.44 5.25
CA LYS A 478 2.58 1.28 5.87
C LYS A 478 1.62 0.38 5.08
N PHE A 479 1.81 0.20 3.77
CA PHE A 479 1.01 -0.76 3.01
C PHE A 479 1.14 -2.18 3.56
N LEU A 480 2.37 -2.60 3.83
CA LEU A 480 2.63 -3.95 4.35
C LEU A 480 2.14 -4.10 5.78
N THR A 481 2.36 -3.10 6.64
CA THR A 481 1.86 -3.12 8.02
C THR A 481 0.33 -3.11 8.07
N ALA A 482 -0.34 -2.35 7.21
CA ALA A 482 -1.79 -2.32 7.08
C ALA A 482 -2.35 -3.67 6.59
N TYR A 483 -1.67 -4.31 5.63
CA TYR A 483 -2.04 -5.62 5.12
C TYR A 483 -1.96 -6.69 6.22
N PHE A 484 -0.88 -6.75 6.98
CA PHE A 484 -0.75 -7.71 8.07
C PHE A 484 -1.76 -7.44 9.20
N ALA A 485 -2.04 -6.18 9.55
CA ALA A 485 -3.10 -5.84 10.48
C ALA A 485 -4.46 -6.36 10.02
N TYR A 486 -4.76 -6.23 8.70
CA TYR A 486 -5.99 -6.78 8.11
C TYR A 486 -6.05 -8.32 8.23
N LYS A 487 -4.94 -9.01 7.94
CA LYS A 487 -4.82 -10.46 8.04
C LYS A 487 -4.97 -10.97 9.49
N ASP A 488 -4.41 -10.24 10.44
CA ASP A 488 -4.49 -10.55 11.88
C ASP A 488 -5.89 -10.23 12.47
N GLY A 489 -6.81 -9.64 11.67
CA GLY A 489 -8.15 -9.28 12.07
C GLY A 489 -8.26 -7.92 12.79
N ASP A 490 -7.17 -7.16 12.88
CA ASP A 490 -7.17 -5.80 13.41
C ASP A 490 -7.59 -4.81 12.29
N ILE A 491 -8.90 -4.81 12.04
CA ILE A 491 -9.51 -4.05 10.95
C ILE A 491 -9.36 -2.54 11.17
N ASP A 492 -9.46 -2.09 12.40
CA ASP A 492 -9.41 -0.67 12.75
C ASP A 492 -8.01 -0.09 12.50
N SER A 493 -6.95 -0.77 12.96
CA SER A 493 -5.56 -0.37 12.68
C SER A 493 -5.24 -0.40 11.18
N SER A 494 -5.71 -1.42 10.48
CA SER A 494 -5.55 -1.53 9.03
C SER A 494 -6.20 -0.36 8.30
N LEU A 495 -7.47 -0.04 8.65
CA LEU A 495 -8.22 1.05 8.03
C LEU A 495 -7.55 2.41 8.25
N VAL A 496 -7.08 2.70 9.47
CA VAL A 496 -6.40 3.98 9.78
C VAL A 496 -5.14 4.14 8.94
N GLN A 497 -4.36 3.07 8.78
CA GLN A 497 -3.12 3.11 7.99
C GLN A 497 -3.41 3.29 6.49
N TYR A 498 -4.37 2.53 5.92
CA TYR A 498 -4.78 2.71 4.53
C TYR A 498 -5.43 4.08 4.30
N ALA A 499 -6.25 4.60 5.23
CA ALA A 499 -6.87 5.91 5.11
C ALA A 499 -5.84 7.06 5.07
N LEU A 500 -4.75 6.97 5.86
CA LEU A 500 -3.66 7.94 5.78
C LEU A 500 -2.99 7.92 4.41
N LEU A 501 -2.68 6.74 3.88
CA LEU A 501 -2.11 6.59 2.54
C LEU A 501 -3.10 7.03 1.44
N ALA A 502 -4.39 6.77 1.63
CA ALA A 502 -5.44 7.23 0.72
C ALA A 502 -5.52 8.76 0.65
N GLU A 503 -5.34 9.44 1.80
CA GLU A 503 -5.31 10.90 1.86
C GLU A 503 -4.07 11.48 1.16
N MET A 504 -2.93 10.76 1.20
CA MET A 504 -1.72 11.11 0.45
C MET A 504 -1.86 10.89 -1.07
N GLY A 505 -2.96 10.31 -1.53
CA GLY A 505 -3.27 10.14 -2.95
C GLY A 505 -2.91 8.77 -3.54
N TYR A 506 -2.58 7.76 -2.72
CA TYR A 506 -2.35 6.40 -3.21
C TYR A 506 -3.65 5.72 -3.65
N GLU A 507 -3.73 5.35 -4.92
CA GLU A 507 -4.92 4.72 -5.50
C GLU A 507 -5.23 3.37 -4.83
N VAL A 508 -4.22 2.51 -4.61
CA VAL A 508 -4.39 1.20 -3.95
C VAL A 508 -4.90 1.37 -2.52
N ALA A 509 -4.44 2.37 -1.79
CA ALA A 509 -4.91 2.64 -0.44
C ALA A 509 -6.36 3.15 -0.42
N GLN A 510 -6.74 3.95 -1.41
CA GLN A 510 -8.13 4.41 -1.57
C GLN A 510 -9.07 3.23 -1.81
N SER A 511 -8.72 2.31 -2.72
CA SER A 511 -9.51 1.10 -2.98
C SER A 511 -9.55 0.15 -1.78
N ASN A 512 -8.43 -0.07 -1.08
CA ASN A 512 -8.38 -0.92 0.11
C ASN A 512 -9.21 -0.34 1.27
N SER A 513 -9.12 0.98 1.53
CA SER A 513 -9.93 1.64 2.55
C SER A 513 -11.42 1.54 2.23
N ALA A 514 -11.81 1.78 0.97
CA ALA A 514 -13.19 1.65 0.53
C ALA A 514 -13.71 0.22 0.70
N PHE A 515 -12.91 -0.79 0.36
CA PHE A 515 -13.23 -2.20 0.54
C PHE A 515 -13.46 -2.57 2.02
N ILE A 516 -12.59 -2.09 2.92
CA ILE A 516 -12.75 -2.32 4.36
C ILE A 516 -14.03 -1.65 4.88
N LEU A 517 -14.30 -0.41 4.50
CA LEU A 517 -15.52 0.32 4.90
C LEU A 517 -16.79 -0.37 4.38
N GLU A 518 -16.77 -0.91 3.16
CA GLU A 518 -17.89 -1.66 2.56
C GLU A 518 -18.25 -2.89 3.40
N SER A 519 -17.27 -3.56 4.00
CA SER A 519 -17.48 -4.74 4.87
C SER A 519 -18.20 -4.41 6.18
N LYS A 520 -18.26 -3.15 6.60
CA LYS A 520 -18.84 -2.66 7.87
C LYS A 520 -18.29 -3.33 9.13
N LYS A 521 -17.07 -3.87 9.05
CA LYS A 521 -16.39 -4.54 10.18
C LYS A 521 -15.58 -3.58 11.07
N ALA A 522 -15.29 -2.37 10.57
CA ALA A 522 -14.57 -1.35 11.34
C ALA A 522 -15.47 -0.77 12.45
N ASN A 523 -14.87 -0.51 13.62
CA ASN A 523 -15.58 0.07 14.78
C ASN A 523 -15.29 1.57 14.96
N ILE A 524 -14.35 2.12 14.19
CA ILE A 524 -13.92 3.53 14.28
C ILE A 524 -15.02 4.50 13.82
N PHE A 525 -15.89 4.04 12.92
CA PHE A 525 -16.92 4.84 12.31
C PHE A 525 -18.32 4.30 12.60
N GLU A 526 -19.31 5.18 12.65
CA GLU A 526 -20.72 4.80 12.65
C GLU A 526 -21.07 4.08 11.34
N LYS A 527 -21.81 2.98 11.44
CA LYS A 527 -22.15 2.10 10.30
C LYS A 527 -22.86 2.84 9.16
N GLU A 528 -23.61 3.88 9.47
CA GLU A 528 -24.33 4.72 8.51
C GLU A 528 -23.40 5.57 7.65
N LYS A 529 -22.28 6.02 8.21
CA LYS A 529 -21.28 6.86 7.54
C LYS A 529 -20.32 6.06 6.65
N MET A 530 -20.23 4.73 6.83
CA MET A 530 -19.23 3.91 6.14
C MET A 530 -19.45 3.86 4.63
N TYR A 531 -20.68 3.66 4.15
CA TYR A 531 -20.95 3.63 2.70
C TYR A 531 -20.71 4.98 2.00
N PRO A 532 -21.16 6.13 2.52
CA PRO A 532 -20.80 7.41 1.93
C PRO A 532 -19.29 7.66 1.84
N MET A 533 -18.54 7.27 2.88
CA MET A 533 -17.08 7.37 2.89
C MET A 533 -16.43 6.40 1.89
N ALA A 534 -16.93 5.17 1.80
CA ALA A 534 -16.46 4.21 0.81
C ALA A 534 -16.71 4.70 -0.61
N LEU A 535 -17.90 5.26 -0.91
CA LEU A 535 -18.20 5.86 -2.20
C LEU A 535 -17.25 7.00 -2.56
N LEU A 536 -16.93 7.87 -1.59
CA LEU A 536 -15.95 8.95 -1.78
C LEU A 536 -14.58 8.39 -2.18
N LEU A 537 -14.11 7.33 -1.50
CA LEU A 537 -12.82 6.70 -1.77
C LEU A 537 -12.81 5.93 -3.09
N TRP A 538 -13.92 5.23 -3.43
CA TRP A 538 -14.08 4.62 -4.75
C TRP A 538 -14.03 5.67 -5.87
N ASN A 539 -14.67 6.84 -5.69
CA ASN A 539 -14.57 7.94 -6.64
C ASN A 539 -13.13 8.43 -6.82
N ARG A 540 -12.39 8.62 -5.71
CA ARG A 540 -10.98 9.02 -5.77
C ARG A 540 -10.11 8.00 -6.51
N ALA A 541 -10.30 6.70 -6.25
CA ALA A 541 -9.59 5.62 -6.94
C ALA A 541 -9.96 5.55 -8.44
N ALA A 542 -11.23 5.71 -8.77
CA ALA A 542 -11.73 5.68 -10.14
C ALA A 542 -11.18 6.84 -11.01
N ILE A 543 -11.01 8.04 -10.44
CA ILE A 543 -10.39 9.17 -11.12
C ILE A 543 -8.94 8.86 -11.49
N GLN A 544 -8.24 8.08 -10.67
CA GLN A 544 -6.86 7.64 -10.91
C GLN A 544 -6.76 6.43 -11.85
N GLY A 545 -7.87 5.95 -12.41
CA GLY A 545 -7.88 4.91 -13.44
C GLY A 545 -8.23 3.51 -12.95
N ASN A 546 -8.67 3.33 -11.71
CA ASN A 546 -9.10 2.02 -11.21
C ASN A 546 -10.44 1.61 -11.85
N ALA A 547 -10.41 0.57 -12.69
CA ALA A 547 -11.59 0.03 -13.35
C ALA A 547 -12.57 -0.62 -12.38
N PHE A 548 -12.07 -1.36 -11.38
CA PHE A 548 -12.89 -1.99 -10.35
C PHE A 548 -13.65 -0.94 -9.52
N ALA A 549 -12.98 0.16 -9.15
CA ALA A 549 -13.63 1.27 -8.47
C ALA A 549 -14.77 1.88 -9.31
N ARG A 550 -14.61 1.95 -10.62
CA ARG A 550 -15.70 2.39 -11.54
C ARG A 550 -16.92 1.47 -11.46
N VAL A 551 -16.71 0.16 -11.47
CA VAL A 551 -17.79 -0.82 -11.30
C VAL A 551 -18.46 -0.63 -9.94
N LYS A 552 -17.69 -0.50 -8.87
CA LYS A 552 -18.21 -0.28 -7.52
C LYS A 552 -19.07 1.00 -7.39
N ILE A 553 -18.66 2.10 -8.01
CA ILE A 553 -19.48 3.32 -8.04
C ILE A 553 -20.81 3.04 -8.75
N GLY A 554 -20.79 2.31 -9.88
CA GLY A 554 -22.00 1.85 -10.56
C GLY A 554 -22.90 1.04 -9.62
N ASP A 555 -22.35 0.07 -8.87
CA ASP A 555 -23.08 -0.74 -7.89
C ASP A 555 -23.72 0.13 -6.80
N TYR A 556 -22.99 1.13 -6.26
CA TYR A 556 -23.48 2.03 -5.22
C TYR A 556 -24.67 2.85 -5.69
N HIS A 557 -24.65 3.37 -6.91
CA HIS A 557 -25.78 4.09 -7.50
C HIS A 557 -26.92 3.15 -7.89
N TYR A 558 -26.62 1.93 -8.33
CA TYR A 558 -27.61 0.94 -8.69
C TYR A 558 -28.44 0.48 -7.46
N TYR A 559 -27.78 0.15 -6.36
CA TYR A 559 -28.42 -0.33 -5.13
C TYR A 559 -28.81 0.80 -4.15
N GLY A 560 -28.26 1.99 -4.29
CA GLY A 560 -28.45 3.10 -3.36
C GLY A 560 -27.65 2.96 -2.07
N TYR A 561 -26.40 2.48 -2.15
CA TYR A 561 -25.53 2.34 -0.98
C TYR A 561 -24.89 3.69 -0.63
N GLY A 562 -25.29 4.31 0.49
CA GLY A 562 -24.78 5.61 0.92
C GLY A 562 -25.09 6.79 -0.03
N THR A 563 -25.94 6.56 -1.01
CA THR A 563 -26.44 7.55 -1.99
C THR A 563 -27.86 7.16 -2.42
N ASN A 564 -28.55 8.03 -3.12
CA ASN A 564 -29.84 7.70 -3.74
C ASN A 564 -29.65 6.76 -4.91
N LYS A 565 -30.65 5.87 -5.15
CA LYS A 565 -30.64 5.03 -6.35
C LYS A 565 -30.72 5.89 -7.60
N ASP A 566 -29.76 5.71 -8.49
CA ASP A 566 -29.68 6.40 -9.77
C ASP A 566 -29.14 5.44 -10.84
N TYR A 567 -30.07 4.83 -11.58
CA TYR A 567 -29.72 3.87 -12.64
C TYR A 567 -28.99 4.53 -13.81
N GLN A 568 -29.26 5.81 -14.10
CA GLN A 568 -28.60 6.52 -15.20
C GLN A 568 -27.11 6.74 -14.90
N THR A 569 -26.81 7.20 -13.70
CA THR A 569 -25.42 7.33 -13.23
C THR A 569 -24.74 5.97 -13.14
N ALA A 570 -25.43 4.91 -12.66
CA ALA A 570 -24.89 3.56 -12.64
C ALA A 570 -24.49 3.07 -14.04
N ALA A 571 -25.39 3.22 -15.02
CA ALA A 571 -25.13 2.85 -16.42
C ALA A 571 -23.92 3.61 -17.01
N THR A 572 -23.79 4.91 -16.70
CA THR A 572 -22.66 5.71 -17.15
C THR A 572 -21.33 5.18 -16.61
N HIS A 573 -21.28 4.81 -15.33
CA HIS A 573 -20.05 4.26 -14.74
C HIS A 573 -19.71 2.88 -15.28
N TYR A 574 -20.71 2.00 -15.50
CA TYR A 574 -20.50 0.69 -16.12
C TYR A 574 -20.04 0.84 -17.58
N SER A 575 -20.61 1.78 -18.35
CA SER A 575 -20.18 2.07 -19.73
C SER A 575 -18.72 2.50 -19.78
N ILE A 576 -18.30 3.44 -18.93
CA ILE A 576 -16.90 3.87 -18.85
C ILE A 576 -15.98 2.70 -18.49
N ALA A 577 -16.40 1.83 -17.57
CA ALA A 577 -15.61 0.67 -17.18
C ALA A 577 -15.55 -0.40 -18.28
N ALA A 578 -16.61 -0.60 -19.02
CA ALA A 578 -16.68 -1.52 -20.15
C ALA A 578 -15.86 -1.02 -21.36
N ASP A 579 -16.07 0.24 -21.76
CA ASP A 579 -15.49 0.78 -22.99
C ASP A 579 -14.00 1.11 -22.85
N LYS A 580 -13.64 1.81 -21.76
CA LYS A 580 -12.26 2.27 -21.56
C LYS A 580 -11.35 1.21 -20.98
N TYR A 581 -11.86 0.39 -20.07
CA TYR A 581 -11.04 -0.57 -19.32
C TYR A 581 -11.33 -2.02 -19.68
N HIS A 582 -12.31 -2.28 -20.56
CA HIS A 582 -12.69 -3.62 -20.99
C HIS A 582 -12.98 -4.58 -19.82
N ASN A 583 -13.62 -4.06 -18.78
CA ASN A 583 -13.94 -4.83 -17.58
C ASN A 583 -15.14 -5.75 -17.81
N ALA A 584 -14.96 -7.07 -17.64
CA ALA A 584 -16.01 -8.06 -17.90
C ALA A 584 -17.23 -7.92 -16.98
N GLN A 585 -17.02 -7.59 -15.68
CA GLN A 585 -18.13 -7.36 -14.76
C GLN A 585 -18.97 -6.14 -15.14
N ALA A 586 -18.30 -5.05 -15.60
CA ALA A 586 -18.99 -3.87 -16.09
C ALA A 586 -19.82 -4.19 -17.34
N MET A 587 -19.25 -4.95 -18.29
CA MET A 587 -19.98 -5.40 -19.49
C MET A 587 -21.21 -6.21 -19.13
N PHE A 588 -21.09 -7.13 -18.18
CA PHE A 588 -22.21 -7.93 -17.68
C PHE A 588 -23.30 -7.07 -17.01
N ASN A 589 -22.90 -6.16 -16.10
CA ASN A 589 -23.84 -5.28 -15.43
C ASN A 589 -24.56 -4.33 -16.41
N LEU A 590 -23.81 -3.79 -17.36
CA LEU A 590 -24.39 -2.93 -18.42
C LEU A 590 -25.32 -3.69 -19.34
N ALA A 591 -24.99 -4.96 -19.70
CA ALA A 591 -25.87 -5.84 -20.47
C ALA A 591 -27.20 -6.05 -19.73
N TYR A 592 -27.14 -6.31 -18.43
CA TYR A 592 -28.34 -6.45 -17.60
C TYR A 592 -29.20 -5.17 -17.60
N MET A 593 -28.57 -4.00 -17.56
CA MET A 593 -29.28 -2.71 -17.61
C MET A 593 -29.96 -2.49 -18.97
N TYR A 594 -29.31 -2.84 -20.09
CA TYR A 594 -29.92 -2.80 -21.43
C TYR A 594 -31.06 -3.83 -21.58
N GLU A 595 -30.92 -5.03 -21.02
CA GLU A 595 -31.95 -6.07 -21.04
C GLU A 595 -33.26 -5.60 -20.38
N HIS A 596 -33.14 -4.87 -19.26
CA HIS A 596 -34.29 -4.44 -18.47
C HIS A 596 -34.74 -3.00 -18.71
N GLY A 597 -33.96 -2.19 -19.42
CA GLY A 597 -34.24 -0.78 -19.62
C GLY A 597 -34.06 0.07 -18.36
N LEU A 598 -33.04 -0.24 -17.54
CA LEU A 598 -32.79 0.45 -16.29
C LEU A 598 -31.85 1.63 -16.49
N GLY A 599 -32.37 2.87 -16.38
CA GLY A 599 -31.60 4.11 -16.57
C GLY A 599 -31.12 4.37 -18.00
N ILE A 600 -31.37 3.45 -18.93
CA ILE A 600 -31.04 3.51 -20.37
C ILE A 600 -32.14 2.86 -21.16
N ALA A 601 -32.25 3.20 -22.45
CA ALA A 601 -33.24 2.59 -23.33
C ALA A 601 -32.99 1.07 -23.45
N LYS A 602 -34.08 0.29 -23.40
CA LYS A 602 -34.00 -1.16 -23.53
C LYS A 602 -33.49 -1.56 -24.91
N ASP A 603 -32.43 -2.35 -24.97
CA ASP A 603 -31.86 -2.90 -26.21
C ASP A 603 -31.35 -4.33 -25.97
N ILE A 604 -32.12 -5.30 -26.43
CA ILE A 604 -31.84 -6.72 -26.25
C ILE A 604 -30.63 -7.17 -27.11
N HIS A 605 -30.44 -6.57 -28.29
CA HIS A 605 -29.34 -6.93 -29.17
C HIS A 605 -28.00 -6.46 -28.59
N LEU A 606 -27.99 -5.26 -28.05
CA LEU A 606 -26.80 -4.71 -27.39
C LEU A 606 -26.52 -5.46 -26.08
N ALA A 607 -27.57 -5.80 -25.32
CA ALA A 607 -27.42 -6.64 -24.10
C ALA A 607 -26.75 -7.98 -24.42
N ARG A 608 -27.22 -8.70 -25.45
CA ARG A 608 -26.61 -9.96 -25.91
C ARG A 608 -25.14 -9.78 -26.25
N ARG A 609 -24.82 -8.78 -27.09
CA ARG A 609 -23.45 -8.51 -27.50
C ARG A 609 -22.53 -8.23 -26.30
N LEU A 610 -22.99 -7.46 -25.31
CA LEU A 610 -22.22 -7.16 -24.10
C LEU A 610 -22.02 -8.41 -23.22
N TYR A 611 -23.02 -9.31 -23.12
CA TYR A 611 -22.85 -10.58 -22.45
C TYR A 611 -21.78 -11.44 -23.14
N ASP A 612 -21.83 -11.57 -24.48
CA ASP A 612 -20.82 -12.30 -25.24
C ASP A 612 -19.41 -11.71 -25.06
N MET A 613 -19.29 -10.38 -25.09
CA MET A 613 -18.02 -9.68 -24.84
C MET A 613 -17.50 -9.94 -23.42
N ALA A 614 -18.37 -9.97 -22.42
CA ALA A 614 -17.98 -10.29 -21.03
C ALA A 614 -17.41 -11.70 -20.93
N ALA A 615 -18.04 -12.70 -21.55
CA ALA A 615 -17.56 -14.09 -21.59
C ALA A 615 -16.20 -14.21 -22.29
N GLN A 616 -16.02 -13.52 -23.44
CA GLN A 616 -14.75 -13.52 -24.16
C GLN A 616 -13.60 -12.89 -23.35
N ARG A 617 -13.93 -11.97 -22.43
CA ARG A 617 -12.92 -11.22 -21.67
C ARG A 617 -12.43 -11.92 -20.41
N SER A 618 -13.31 -12.69 -19.75
CA SER A 618 -13.00 -13.38 -18.49
C SER A 618 -13.57 -14.78 -18.46
N PRO A 619 -12.76 -15.81 -18.17
CA PRO A 619 -13.25 -17.17 -17.96
C PRO A 619 -14.31 -17.27 -16.87
N ASP A 620 -14.21 -16.47 -15.81
CA ASP A 620 -15.16 -16.49 -14.70
C ASP A 620 -16.55 -15.99 -15.10
N ALA A 621 -16.64 -15.21 -16.19
CA ALA A 621 -17.90 -14.71 -16.71
C ALA A 621 -18.66 -15.76 -17.54
N HIS A 622 -18.05 -16.87 -17.97
CA HIS A 622 -18.70 -17.85 -18.84
C HIS A 622 -20.00 -18.41 -18.24
N ILE A 623 -19.96 -18.86 -16.98
CA ILE A 623 -21.12 -19.46 -16.32
C ILE A 623 -22.24 -18.43 -16.11
N PRO A 624 -22.01 -17.25 -15.51
CA PRO A 624 -23.06 -16.23 -15.39
C PRO A 624 -23.65 -15.80 -16.73
N VAL A 625 -22.81 -15.61 -17.75
CA VAL A 625 -23.25 -15.22 -19.10
C VAL A 625 -24.10 -16.32 -19.74
N LEU A 626 -23.71 -17.59 -19.63
CA LEU A 626 -24.50 -18.72 -20.13
C LEU A 626 -25.93 -18.68 -19.58
N PHE A 627 -26.09 -18.50 -18.26
CA PHE A 627 -27.42 -18.40 -17.64
C PHE A 627 -28.18 -17.14 -18.08
N ALA A 628 -27.50 -16.00 -18.20
CA ALA A 628 -28.12 -14.78 -18.66
C ALA A 628 -28.64 -14.91 -20.13
N LEU A 629 -27.81 -15.48 -21.01
CA LEU A 629 -28.20 -15.72 -22.41
C LEU A 629 -29.33 -16.78 -22.53
N MET A 630 -29.23 -17.86 -21.78
CA MET A 630 -30.33 -18.85 -21.76
C MET A 630 -31.65 -18.23 -21.30
N LYS A 631 -31.65 -17.42 -20.24
CA LYS A 631 -32.83 -16.68 -19.78
C LYS A 631 -33.36 -15.75 -20.90
N LEU A 632 -32.45 -15.01 -21.55
CA LEU A 632 -32.82 -14.08 -22.61
C LEU A 632 -33.46 -14.80 -23.81
N GLU A 633 -32.86 -15.91 -24.28
CA GLU A 633 -33.39 -16.74 -25.37
C GLU A 633 -34.73 -17.37 -25.03
N THR A 634 -34.87 -17.97 -23.83
CA THR A 634 -36.11 -18.57 -23.39
C THR A 634 -37.23 -17.54 -23.27
N THR A 635 -36.92 -16.33 -22.78
CA THR A 635 -37.91 -15.24 -22.69
C THR A 635 -38.34 -14.78 -24.08
N HIS A 636 -37.41 -14.70 -25.05
CA HIS A 636 -37.70 -14.34 -26.44
C HIS A 636 -38.55 -15.43 -27.11
N LEU A 637 -38.17 -16.71 -26.98
CA LEU A 637 -38.90 -17.84 -27.53
C LEU A 637 -40.31 -17.94 -26.95
N LEU A 638 -40.47 -17.77 -25.63
CA LEU A 638 -41.78 -17.77 -24.99
C LEU A 638 -42.67 -16.65 -25.48
N ARG A 639 -42.09 -15.46 -25.65
CA ARG A 639 -42.83 -14.32 -26.20
C ARG A 639 -43.31 -14.57 -27.62
N ASP A 640 -42.47 -15.17 -28.46
CA ASP A 640 -42.82 -15.50 -29.85
C ASP A 640 -43.87 -16.59 -29.90
N ILE A 641 -43.78 -17.64 -29.09
CA ILE A 641 -44.76 -18.71 -28.97
C ILE A 641 -46.10 -18.18 -28.44
N LEU A 642 -46.07 -17.34 -27.41
CA LEU A 642 -47.28 -16.72 -26.85
C LEU A 642 -47.95 -15.75 -27.85
N PHE A 643 -47.16 -14.96 -28.59
CA PHE A 643 -47.74 -14.06 -29.62
C PHE A 643 -48.36 -14.84 -30.79
N PHE A 644 -47.77 -15.96 -31.20
CA PHE A 644 -48.33 -16.78 -32.32
C PHE A 644 -49.49 -17.66 -31.92
N ASN A 645 -49.59 -18.13 -30.67
CA ASN A 645 -50.62 -19.09 -30.26
C ASN A 645 -51.77 -18.51 -29.45
N PHE A 646 -51.62 -17.34 -28.83
CA PHE A 646 -52.66 -16.83 -27.93
C PHE A 646 -53.82 -16.09 -28.64
N THR A 647 -53.58 -15.51 -29.77
CA THR A 647 -54.62 -14.82 -30.53
C THR A 647 -55.58 -15.78 -31.24
N THR A 648 -55.14 -17.01 -31.55
CA THR A 648 -55.94 -17.98 -32.30
C THR A 648 -56.56 -19.09 -31.46
N ARG A 649 -56.03 -19.41 -30.28
CA ARG A 649 -56.48 -20.54 -29.45
C ARG A 649 -57.09 -20.20 -28.09
N TRP A 650 -57.00 -18.97 -27.62
CA TRP A 650 -57.60 -18.57 -26.33
C TRP A 650 -59.12 -18.71 -26.31
N ASN A 651 -59.81 -18.57 -27.45
CA ASN A 651 -61.24 -18.79 -27.56
C ASN A 651 -61.66 -20.26 -27.43
N TRP A 652 -60.74 -21.24 -27.63
CA TRP A 652 -61.00 -22.66 -27.50
C TRP A 652 -60.83 -23.20 -26.07
N LEU A 653 -59.89 -22.61 -25.30
CA LEU A 653 -59.63 -22.98 -23.89
C LEU A 653 -60.61 -22.38 -22.88
N LYS A 654 -61.41 -21.38 -23.27
CA LYS A 654 -62.48 -20.80 -22.45
C LYS A 654 -63.73 -21.67 -22.33
N SER A 655 -63.81 -22.73 -23.10
CA SER A 655 -65.00 -23.56 -23.20
C SER A 655 -65.01 -24.80 -22.27
N ASP A 656 -63.86 -25.21 -21.66
CA ASP A 656 -63.82 -26.39 -20.81
C ASP A 656 -63.23 -26.14 -19.43
N ASN A 657 -64.11 -26.19 -18.43
CA ASN A 657 -63.79 -26.06 -16.98
C ASN A 657 -63.01 -27.25 -16.38
N THR A 658 -62.14 -27.94 -17.14
CA THR A 658 -61.56 -29.25 -16.72
C THR A 658 -60.03 -29.17 -16.44
N VAL A 659 -59.37 -28.01 -16.54
CA VAL A 659 -57.93 -27.90 -16.20
C VAL A 659 -57.79 -27.25 -14.83
N GLY A 660 -57.35 -28.01 -13.84
CA GLY A 660 -57.19 -27.60 -12.45
C GLY A 660 -56.14 -26.45 -12.25
N PRO A 661 -56.11 -25.87 -11.04
CA PRO A 661 -55.42 -24.59 -10.76
C PRO A 661 -53.87 -24.66 -10.79
N HIS A 662 -53.24 -25.71 -11.30
CA HIS A 662 -51.78 -25.92 -11.28
C HIS A 662 -51.18 -26.22 -12.65
N TRP A 663 -51.81 -25.76 -13.75
CA TRP A 663 -51.29 -25.99 -15.10
C TRP A 663 -49.95 -25.22 -15.35
N ASP A 664 -49.73 -24.17 -14.64
CA ASP A 664 -48.48 -23.40 -14.60
C ASP A 664 -47.29 -24.25 -14.11
N LEU A 665 -47.50 -25.07 -13.08
CA LEU A 665 -46.49 -26.01 -12.59
C LEU A 665 -46.19 -27.11 -13.62
N PHE A 666 -47.23 -27.57 -14.39
CA PHE A 666 -47.04 -28.56 -15.44
C PHE A 666 -46.20 -28.00 -16.61
N VAL A 667 -46.44 -26.75 -17.01
CA VAL A 667 -45.64 -26.07 -18.05
C VAL A 667 -44.21 -25.84 -17.58
N ILE A 668 -44.01 -25.42 -16.34
CA ILE A 668 -42.68 -25.27 -15.76
C ILE A 668 -41.94 -26.59 -15.70
N SER A 669 -42.58 -27.68 -15.30
CA SER A 669 -42.00 -29.04 -15.27
C SER A 669 -41.59 -29.53 -16.66
N LEU A 670 -42.39 -29.25 -17.70
CA LEU A 670 -42.06 -29.55 -19.10
C LEU A 670 -40.87 -28.75 -19.62
N ILE A 671 -40.77 -27.48 -19.25
CA ILE A 671 -39.62 -26.62 -19.60
C ILE A 671 -38.34 -27.13 -18.92
N VAL A 672 -38.42 -27.50 -17.64
CA VAL A 672 -37.27 -28.03 -16.90
C VAL A 672 -36.87 -29.41 -17.49
N ALA A 673 -37.81 -30.27 -17.83
CA ALA A 673 -37.50 -31.54 -18.48
C ALA A 673 -36.89 -31.37 -19.87
N GLY A 674 -37.37 -30.40 -20.67
CA GLY A 674 -36.80 -30.03 -21.95
C GLY A 674 -35.35 -29.47 -21.83
N LEU A 675 -35.08 -28.63 -20.82
CA LEU A 675 -33.74 -28.12 -20.50
C LEU A 675 -32.79 -29.25 -20.09
N ILE A 676 -33.25 -30.19 -19.27
CA ILE A 676 -32.45 -31.36 -18.87
C ILE A 676 -32.13 -32.26 -20.09
N LEU A 677 -33.05 -32.43 -21.01
CA LEU A 677 -32.84 -33.18 -22.26
C LEU A 677 -31.85 -32.48 -23.21
N LEU A 678 -31.92 -31.14 -23.32
CA LEU A 678 -30.98 -30.35 -24.11
C LEU A 678 -29.57 -30.39 -23.53
N LEU A 679 -29.42 -30.28 -22.22
CA LEU A 679 -28.14 -30.42 -21.51
C LEU A 679 -27.53 -31.82 -21.66
N ARG A 680 -28.37 -32.85 -21.67
CA ARG A 680 -27.95 -34.26 -21.90
C ARG A 680 -27.44 -34.50 -23.32
N ASN A 681 -28.02 -33.85 -24.34
CA ASN A 681 -27.58 -33.96 -25.74
C ASN A 681 -26.32 -33.14 -26.05
N HIS A 682 -25.94 -32.20 -25.20
CA HIS A 682 -24.73 -31.40 -25.38
C HIS A 682 -23.47 -32.04 -24.73
N HIS A 683 -23.64 -33.11 -23.95
CA HIS A 683 -22.59 -33.92 -23.32
C HIS A 683 -22.45 -35.33 -23.86
N GLY A 684 -23.02 -35.60 -25.03
CA GLY A 684 -22.85 -36.84 -25.76
C GLY A 684 -21.92 -36.71 -26.97
#